data_094f8364bd110972c9b025ccdb72eaa6
#
_entry.id   094f8364bd110972c9b025ccdb72eaa6
#
_cell.length_a   1.000
_cell.length_b   1.000
_cell.length_c   1.000
_cell.angle_alpha   90.00
_cell.angle_beta   90.00
_cell.angle_gamma   90.00
#
_symmetry.space_group_name_H-M   'P 1'
#
loop_
_entity.id
_entity.type
_entity.pdbx_description
1 polymer ?
#
loop_
_entity_poly.entity_id
_entity_poly.type
_entity_poly.pdbx_seq_one_letter_code
_entity_poly.pdbx_strand_id
1 'polypeptide(L)'
;MGATACGKQADTEENDTSYVAAYFALPDAVTGISRLLIKDDTAYLCCIEENGASYLASMAADGGDFQKQPIEVDDSVSLLDFAFDSTGNIWTICTDHAGSYRLNKFDESGRAVQSVALTEILEPSAISGAVRNLFLSIDAEGNICIAEKSGSTSAYLFDSSGQFLFSLHNEGNLLTTITTAEGQIGVCVGRMDYNLLTVDMKSRDWNKDTINLGTTAGLYGGTDSNFYRFDSSSLYRYSAGVQEGKHVFNWSDVGLGTSDIHLGELSDGRLMVLAASPDQTGTFSYEMAVLSQGEDERTVLSMVSLSAGPGVVQAVSDFNKTNSKYKVELTEYFPFEQNVSDEEWNNAVINLNTRIISGDMPDILDMSDLSVQVHHKKGLLEDLYPYMEKDPDIHMDDYFENVFQAISIDGKLPYITDGAGISTMLADADIISGSTGWTLPNLEEVLNTYGADSISNLSGAFFLKVMLRADDSFVDWTSGKCSFDSPAFIKLLELAGEIQNNSQNSASEELSDTYAAAYQAVLSIYHITQYRDYYHGNLEVLGLPGGNGGYHALIPEVKIGISSASQKKEGAWEFVRTLLSEEHQKSCTMLPIHKGAFETVMQAAIDGKSTWKWLYEKGKATKEDAELTKMLLSSADYVANGNQILENLVLAEAQEYFSGASSAQEAAEKMQNRVTLYINEQM
;
A
#
# COMPACT_ATOMS: atom_id res chain seq x y z
N MET A 1 -23.39 -22.40 19.58
CA MET A 1 -23.97 -22.89 18.35
C MET A 1 -23.46 -22.00 17.26
N GLY A 2 -22.51 -22.49 16.60
CA GLY A 2 -22.20 -22.68 15.22
C GLY A 2 -21.35 -21.54 14.69
N ALA A 3 -20.07 -21.45 15.10
CA ALA A 3 -19.06 -20.73 14.34
C ALA A 3 -18.63 -21.60 13.18
N THR A 4 -19.00 -21.23 11.97
CA THR A 4 -18.42 -21.74 10.74
C THR A 4 -17.85 -20.56 9.96
N ALA A 5 -16.69 -20.12 10.38
CA ALA A 5 -15.78 -19.34 9.55
C ALA A 5 -14.52 -20.19 9.35
N CYS A 6 -14.67 -21.26 8.58
CA CYS A 6 -13.53 -21.88 7.91
C CYS A 6 -13.17 -20.96 6.75
N GLY A 7 -11.97 -20.39 6.75
CA GLY A 7 -11.36 -19.94 5.54
C GLY A 7 -11.45 -21.09 4.52
N LYS A 8 -12.23 -20.91 3.49
CA LYS A 8 -12.25 -21.86 2.38
C LYS A 8 -10.84 -21.83 1.78
N GLN A 9 -10.10 -22.91 2.03
CA GLN A 9 -9.07 -23.38 1.14
C GLN A 9 -9.64 -23.25 -0.27
N ALA A 10 -8.97 -22.51 -1.14
CA ALA A 10 -9.31 -22.52 -2.55
C ALA A 10 -9.31 -23.98 -3.01
N ASP A 11 -10.49 -24.50 -3.31
CA ASP A 11 -10.63 -25.79 -3.98
C ASP A 11 -9.93 -25.66 -5.34
N THR A 12 -8.71 -26.15 -5.42
CA THR A 12 -7.96 -26.35 -6.66
C THR A 12 -8.59 -27.54 -7.39
N GLU A 13 -9.71 -27.32 -8.05
CA GLU A 13 -10.18 -28.16 -9.15
C GLU A 13 -11.03 -27.28 -10.09
N GLU A 14 -10.39 -26.71 -11.11
CA GLU A 14 -10.81 -26.57 -12.50
C GLU A 14 -9.98 -25.50 -13.20
N ASN A 15 -9.05 -25.93 -14.06
CA ASN A 15 -8.31 -25.16 -15.06
C ASN A 15 -7.80 -23.78 -14.57
N ASP A 16 -6.68 -23.79 -13.88
CA ASP A 16 -5.81 -22.62 -13.75
C ASP A 16 -5.31 -22.24 -15.15
N THR A 17 -6.13 -21.49 -15.89
CA THR A 17 -5.68 -20.85 -17.11
C THR A 17 -4.82 -19.68 -16.70
N SER A 18 -3.49 -19.81 -16.80
CA SER A 18 -2.57 -18.70 -16.62
C SER A 18 -2.81 -17.65 -17.71
N TYR A 19 -2.50 -16.40 -17.38
CA TYR A 19 -2.54 -15.29 -18.33
C TYR A 19 -1.11 -14.90 -18.70
N VAL A 20 -0.90 -14.62 -19.98
CA VAL A 20 0.36 -14.11 -20.52
C VAL A 20 0.13 -12.68 -20.99
N ALA A 21 1.01 -11.78 -20.60
CA ALA A 21 0.93 -10.35 -20.91
C ALA A 21 1.84 -9.98 -22.07
N ALA A 22 1.31 -9.17 -23.00
CA ALA A 22 2.09 -8.43 -23.99
C ALA A 22 2.01 -6.94 -23.64
N TYR A 23 3.16 -6.31 -23.38
CA TYR A 23 3.22 -4.92 -22.91
C TYR A 23 3.46 -3.94 -24.04
N PHE A 24 2.86 -2.76 -23.93
CA PHE A 24 2.99 -1.67 -24.91
C PHE A 24 3.17 -0.34 -24.17
N ALA A 25 4.16 0.44 -24.62
CA ALA A 25 4.36 1.79 -24.11
C ALA A 25 3.34 2.75 -24.71
N LEU A 26 2.80 3.64 -23.91
CA LEU A 26 2.06 4.81 -24.40
C LEU A 26 3.04 5.94 -24.76
N PRO A 27 2.63 6.91 -25.60
CA PRO A 27 3.47 8.08 -25.90
C PRO A 27 3.83 8.86 -24.63
N ASP A 28 5.09 9.32 -24.51
CA ASP A 28 5.61 10.09 -23.36
C ASP A 28 4.80 11.35 -23.03
N ALA A 29 4.05 11.89 -23.99
CA ALA A 29 3.20 13.06 -23.79
C ALA A 29 1.93 12.77 -22.94
N VAL A 30 1.59 11.49 -22.73
CA VAL A 30 0.41 11.10 -21.92
C VAL A 30 0.85 11.02 -20.47
N THR A 31 0.40 11.96 -19.67
CA THR A 31 0.73 12.05 -18.23
C THR A 31 -0.43 11.62 -17.34
N GLY A 32 -1.61 11.38 -17.90
CA GLY A 32 -2.78 10.90 -17.17
C GLY A 32 -3.80 10.28 -18.09
N ILE A 33 -4.57 9.32 -17.56
CA ILE A 33 -5.71 8.72 -18.25
C ILE A 33 -6.87 8.66 -17.27
N SER A 34 -8.03 9.16 -17.66
CA SER A 34 -9.24 9.14 -16.82
C SER A 34 -10.22 8.02 -17.19
N ARG A 35 -10.11 7.46 -18.40
CA ARG A 35 -11.01 6.40 -18.88
C ARG A 35 -10.37 5.55 -19.97
N LEU A 36 -10.64 4.24 -19.94
CA LEU A 36 -10.45 3.28 -21.02
C LEU A 36 -11.79 2.62 -21.35
N LEU A 37 -12.18 2.60 -22.60
CA LEU A 37 -13.32 1.83 -23.11
C LEU A 37 -12.90 1.05 -24.37
N ILE A 38 -13.43 -0.16 -24.52
CA ILE A 38 -13.23 -0.97 -25.73
C ILE A 38 -14.50 -0.88 -26.60
N LYS A 39 -14.29 -0.62 -27.89
CA LYS A 39 -15.35 -0.68 -28.91
C LYS A 39 -14.76 -1.28 -30.19
N ASP A 40 -15.38 -2.36 -30.70
CA ASP A 40 -14.95 -3.03 -31.92
C ASP A 40 -13.44 -3.38 -31.89
N ASP A 41 -12.98 -3.96 -30.77
CA ASP A 41 -11.58 -4.32 -30.47
C ASP A 41 -10.57 -3.15 -30.58
N THR A 42 -11.06 -1.94 -30.52
CA THR A 42 -10.25 -0.71 -30.43
C THR A 42 -10.38 -0.11 -29.03
N ALA A 43 -9.24 0.18 -28.41
CA ALA A 43 -9.20 0.91 -27.14
C ALA A 43 -9.37 2.40 -27.40
N TYR A 44 -10.28 3.03 -26.65
CA TYR A 44 -10.45 4.49 -26.61
C TYR A 44 -10.05 4.98 -25.23
N LEU A 45 -9.25 6.03 -25.20
CA LEU A 45 -8.61 6.57 -24.01
C LEU A 45 -8.91 8.05 -23.85
N CYS A 46 -9.36 8.47 -22.67
CA CYS A 46 -9.36 9.89 -22.30
C CYS A 46 -7.99 10.24 -21.72
N CYS A 47 -7.12 10.85 -22.51
CA CYS A 47 -5.74 11.16 -22.18
C CYS A 47 -5.60 12.60 -21.65
N ILE A 48 -4.65 12.80 -20.73
CA ILE A 48 -4.26 14.10 -20.18
C ILE A 48 -2.78 14.34 -20.52
N GLU A 49 -2.46 15.53 -21.03
CA GLU A 49 -1.08 15.97 -21.34
C GLU A 49 -0.49 16.76 -20.16
N GLU A 50 0.84 16.96 -20.14
CA GLU A 50 1.55 17.70 -19.10
C GLU A 50 1.02 19.13 -18.86
N ASN A 51 0.49 19.76 -19.89
CA ASN A 51 -0.13 21.09 -19.82
C ASN A 51 -1.55 21.08 -19.22
N GLY A 52 -2.07 19.88 -18.83
CA GLY A 52 -3.43 19.69 -18.32
C GLY A 52 -4.52 19.63 -19.41
N ALA A 53 -4.17 19.70 -20.68
CA ALA A 53 -5.13 19.51 -21.77
C ALA A 53 -5.53 18.03 -21.85
N SER A 54 -6.82 17.77 -22.06
CA SER A 54 -7.36 16.42 -22.21
C SER A 54 -7.93 16.19 -23.61
N TYR A 55 -7.76 14.99 -24.13
CA TYR A 55 -8.22 14.61 -25.45
C TYR A 55 -8.62 13.13 -25.51
N LEU A 56 -9.42 12.78 -26.50
CA LEU A 56 -9.74 11.40 -26.81
C LEU A 56 -8.67 10.83 -27.76
N ALA A 57 -8.17 9.64 -27.45
CA ALA A 57 -7.29 8.87 -28.30
C ALA A 57 -7.86 7.49 -28.60
N SER A 58 -7.38 6.82 -29.64
CA SER A 58 -7.66 5.41 -29.89
C SER A 58 -6.36 4.65 -30.14
N MET A 59 -6.41 3.33 -29.88
CA MET A 59 -5.29 2.41 -30.03
C MET A 59 -5.80 1.03 -30.41
N ALA A 60 -5.11 0.35 -31.33
CA ALA A 60 -5.46 -1.02 -31.69
C ALA A 60 -5.13 -2.00 -30.55
N ALA A 61 -5.81 -3.15 -30.54
CA ALA A 61 -5.64 -4.20 -29.53
C ALA A 61 -4.23 -4.84 -29.50
N ASP A 62 -3.42 -4.64 -30.52
CA ASP A 62 -2.03 -5.10 -30.61
C ASP A 62 -1.01 -4.04 -30.14
N GLY A 63 -1.49 -2.95 -29.56
CA GLY A 63 -0.64 -1.84 -29.09
C GLY A 63 -0.20 -0.88 -30.21
N GLY A 64 -0.63 -1.10 -31.44
CA GLY A 64 -0.33 -0.23 -32.58
C GLY A 64 -1.31 0.93 -32.74
N ASP A 65 -0.98 1.79 -33.71
CA ASP A 65 -1.88 2.83 -34.23
C ASP A 65 -2.47 3.80 -33.16
N PHE A 66 -1.65 4.20 -32.18
CA PHE A 66 -2.09 5.25 -31.24
C PHE A 66 -2.38 6.54 -31.99
N GLN A 67 -3.62 6.99 -31.96
CA GLN A 67 -4.08 8.16 -32.70
C GLN A 67 -4.97 9.05 -31.83
N LYS A 68 -4.73 10.37 -31.90
CA LYS A 68 -5.62 11.37 -31.33
C LYS A 68 -6.92 11.42 -32.16
N GLN A 69 -8.05 11.20 -31.51
CA GLN A 69 -9.34 11.24 -32.18
C GLN A 69 -9.79 12.68 -32.39
N PRO A 70 -10.17 13.06 -33.62
CA PRO A 70 -10.62 14.41 -33.93
C PRO A 70 -12.06 14.60 -33.41
N ILE A 71 -12.24 15.07 -32.19
CA ILE A 71 -13.52 15.58 -31.71
C ILE A 71 -13.49 17.10 -31.73
N GLU A 72 -14.58 17.71 -32.25
CA GLU A 72 -14.73 19.19 -32.36
C GLU A 72 -14.99 19.78 -30.96
N VAL A 73 -13.99 19.76 -30.08
CA VAL A 73 -14.02 20.44 -28.77
C VAL A 73 -13.12 21.65 -28.82
N ASP A 74 -13.58 22.78 -28.26
CA ASP A 74 -12.77 23.99 -28.11
C ASP A 74 -11.55 23.74 -27.26
N ASP A 75 -10.36 24.19 -27.65
CA ASP A 75 -9.10 24.04 -26.95
C ASP A 75 -9.10 24.57 -25.50
N SER A 76 -10.09 25.38 -25.15
CA SER A 76 -10.31 25.90 -23.78
C SER A 76 -11.09 24.95 -22.86
N VAL A 77 -11.48 23.76 -23.33
CA VAL A 77 -12.38 22.83 -22.65
C VAL A 77 -11.63 21.55 -22.30
N SER A 78 -11.73 21.12 -21.04
CA SER A 78 -11.18 19.84 -20.57
C SER A 78 -12.23 18.74 -20.70
N LEU A 79 -11.84 17.62 -21.30
CA LEU A 79 -12.60 16.37 -21.33
C LEU A 79 -12.46 15.64 -19.98
N LEU A 80 -13.58 15.31 -19.33
CA LEU A 80 -13.58 14.63 -18.04
C LEU A 80 -13.85 13.13 -18.17
N ASP A 81 -14.87 12.76 -18.96
CA ASP A 81 -15.26 11.37 -19.19
C ASP A 81 -16.01 11.24 -20.53
N PHE A 82 -16.10 10.00 -21.04
CA PHE A 82 -16.79 9.71 -22.29
C PHE A 82 -17.47 8.33 -22.26
N ALA A 83 -18.48 8.15 -23.13
CA ALA A 83 -19.14 6.86 -23.38
C ALA A 83 -19.65 6.80 -24.82
N PHE A 84 -19.90 5.57 -25.30
CA PHE A 84 -20.52 5.33 -26.61
C PHE A 84 -22.00 5.00 -26.45
N ASP A 85 -22.86 5.55 -27.32
CA ASP A 85 -24.22 5.04 -27.46
C ASP A 85 -24.26 3.83 -28.41
N SER A 86 -25.41 3.13 -28.44
CA SER A 86 -25.61 1.93 -29.28
C SER A 86 -25.50 2.18 -30.78
N THR A 87 -25.51 3.43 -31.23
CA THR A 87 -25.35 3.84 -32.62
C THR A 87 -23.95 4.32 -32.96
N GLY A 88 -23.00 4.23 -32.00
CA GLY A 88 -21.60 4.57 -32.19
C GLY A 88 -21.24 6.04 -31.95
N ASN A 89 -22.19 6.90 -31.62
CA ASN A 89 -21.88 8.28 -31.26
C ASN A 89 -21.13 8.34 -29.94
N ILE A 90 -20.31 9.37 -29.81
CA ILE A 90 -19.51 9.63 -28.61
C ILE A 90 -20.20 10.70 -27.76
N TRP A 91 -20.52 10.35 -26.53
CA TRP A 91 -20.96 11.31 -25.53
C TRP A 91 -19.81 11.67 -24.61
N THR A 92 -19.67 12.94 -24.26
CA THR A 92 -18.58 13.41 -23.40
C THR A 92 -19.11 14.35 -22.32
N ILE A 93 -18.45 14.34 -21.16
CA ILE A 93 -18.59 15.41 -20.18
C ILE A 93 -17.35 16.30 -20.30
N CYS A 94 -17.59 17.59 -20.48
CA CYS A 94 -16.53 18.59 -20.60
C CYS A 94 -16.74 19.74 -19.61
N THR A 95 -15.65 20.38 -19.20
CA THR A 95 -15.67 21.59 -18.39
C THR A 95 -14.81 22.68 -19.03
N ASP A 96 -15.26 23.93 -18.96
CA ASP A 96 -14.46 25.09 -19.34
C ASP A 96 -13.67 25.66 -18.14
N HIS A 97 -12.75 26.57 -18.42
CA HIS A 97 -11.98 27.27 -17.39
C HIS A 97 -12.81 28.14 -16.43
N ALA A 98 -14.07 28.42 -16.77
CA ALA A 98 -15.01 29.13 -15.91
C ALA A 98 -15.81 28.21 -14.99
N GLY A 99 -15.58 26.88 -15.06
CA GLY A 99 -16.27 25.89 -14.26
C GLY A 99 -17.68 25.54 -14.75
N SER A 100 -17.99 25.80 -16.03
CA SER A 100 -19.25 25.37 -16.65
C SER A 100 -19.11 23.95 -17.18
N TYR A 101 -20.09 23.10 -16.91
CA TYR A 101 -20.11 21.70 -17.35
C TYR A 101 -21.11 21.52 -18.50
N ARG A 102 -20.71 20.67 -19.46
CA ARG A 102 -21.53 20.36 -20.63
C ARG A 102 -21.49 18.86 -20.93
N LEU A 103 -22.64 18.33 -21.32
CA LEU A 103 -22.79 17.03 -21.94
C LEU A 103 -22.86 17.22 -23.44
N ASN A 104 -21.87 16.71 -24.18
CA ASN A 104 -21.78 16.89 -25.64
C ASN A 104 -21.93 15.52 -26.33
N LYS A 105 -22.54 15.56 -27.51
CA LYS A 105 -22.69 14.43 -28.43
C LYS A 105 -21.94 14.71 -29.73
N PHE A 106 -21.09 13.74 -30.13
CA PHE A 106 -20.39 13.76 -31.42
C PHE A 106 -20.78 12.53 -32.24
N ASP A 107 -20.83 12.68 -33.56
CA ASP A 107 -20.97 11.53 -34.45
C ASP A 107 -19.64 10.73 -34.54
N GLU A 108 -19.65 9.59 -35.23
CA GLU A 108 -18.48 8.74 -35.39
C GLU A 108 -17.31 9.44 -36.10
N SER A 109 -17.57 10.56 -36.82
CA SER A 109 -16.51 11.37 -37.44
C SER A 109 -15.91 12.42 -36.49
N GLY A 110 -16.41 12.51 -35.25
CA GLY A 110 -16.01 13.50 -34.25
C GLY A 110 -16.68 14.88 -34.40
N ARG A 111 -17.66 15.03 -35.32
CA ARG A 111 -18.39 16.28 -35.52
C ARG A 111 -19.44 16.48 -34.41
N ALA A 112 -19.50 17.67 -33.84
CA ALA A 112 -20.49 18.04 -32.83
C ALA A 112 -21.94 17.95 -33.36
N VAL A 113 -22.75 17.15 -32.66
CA VAL A 113 -24.18 16.95 -32.96
C VAL A 113 -25.06 17.73 -32.00
N GLN A 114 -24.69 17.71 -30.70
CA GLN A 114 -25.51 18.34 -29.65
C GLN A 114 -24.62 18.73 -28.45
N SER A 115 -25.11 19.75 -27.73
CA SER A 115 -24.48 20.18 -26.47
C SER A 115 -25.55 20.61 -25.47
N VAL A 116 -25.50 20.04 -24.27
CA VAL A 116 -26.45 20.32 -23.18
C VAL A 116 -25.69 20.94 -22.02
N ALA A 117 -26.14 22.10 -21.55
CA ALA A 117 -25.56 22.73 -20.36
C ALA A 117 -26.00 21.96 -19.09
N LEU A 118 -25.04 21.63 -18.23
CA LEU A 118 -25.28 20.88 -16.98
C LEU A 118 -25.37 21.79 -15.74
N THR A 119 -25.00 23.06 -15.86
CA THR A 119 -24.84 24.00 -14.74
C THR A 119 -26.11 24.17 -13.89
N GLU A 120 -27.31 24.10 -14.52
CA GLU A 120 -28.58 24.19 -13.81
C GLU A 120 -29.13 22.84 -13.32
N ILE A 121 -28.53 21.73 -13.77
CA ILE A 121 -28.95 20.35 -13.47
C ILE A 121 -28.15 19.79 -12.31
N LEU A 122 -26.85 20.02 -12.34
CA LEU A 122 -25.94 19.56 -11.27
C LEU A 122 -26.17 20.42 -10.00
N GLU A 123 -26.36 19.78 -8.86
CA GLU A 123 -26.48 20.47 -7.58
C GLU A 123 -25.23 21.33 -7.29
N PRO A 124 -25.34 22.43 -6.52
CA PRO A 124 -24.19 23.24 -6.16
C PRO A 124 -23.10 22.41 -5.48
N SER A 125 -21.85 22.48 -5.97
CA SER A 125 -20.74 21.77 -5.33
C SER A 125 -20.47 22.34 -3.93
N ALA A 126 -20.25 21.45 -2.97
CA ALA A 126 -19.85 21.81 -1.61
C ALA A 126 -18.45 22.46 -1.56
N ILE A 127 -17.61 22.23 -2.58
CA ILE A 127 -16.23 22.74 -2.68
C ILE A 127 -16.17 23.75 -3.83
N SER A 128 -16.08 25.03 -3.48
CA SER A 128 -15.98 26.11 -4.47
C SER A 128 -14.59 26.05 -5.16
N GLY A 129 -14.60 25.99 -6.51
CA GLY A 129 -13.40 26.09 -7.34
C GLY A 129 -12.68 24.78 -7.65
N ALA A 130 -13.13 23.65 -7.12
CA ALA A 130 -12.60 22.33 -7.50
C ALA A 130 -13.30 21.79 -8.75
N VAL A 131 -12.56 21.10 -9.62
CA VAL A 131 -13.13 20.32 -10.73
C VAL A 131 -13.93 19.15 -10.14
N ARG A 132 -15.16 18.97 -10.64
CA ARG A 132 -16.06 17.90 -10.17
C ARG A 132 -15.61 16.54 -10.73
N ASN A 133 -15.65 15.53 -9.90
CA ASN A 133 -15.42 14.15 -10.32
C ASN A 133 -16.73 13.56 -10.86
N LEU A 134 -16.90 13.58 -12.17
CA LEU A 134 -18.09 13.13 -12.89
C LEU A 134 -17.76 11.89 -13.71
N PHE A 135 -18.65 10.89 -13.66
CA PHE A 135 -18.54 9.63 -14.39
C PHE A 135 -19.76 9.46 -15.30
N LEU A 136 -19.53 8.96 -16.51
CA LEU A 136 -20.53 8.80 -17.57
C LEU A 136 -20.78 7.33 -17.89
N SER A 137 -22.03 6.92 -17.93
CA SER A 137 -22.45 5.62 -18.46
C SER A 137 -23.73 5.75 -19.28
N ILE A 138 -23.94 4.83 -20.23
CA ILE A 138 -25.10 4.82 -21.13
C ILE A 138 -25.66 3.41 -21.13
N ASP A 139 -26.99 3.28 -20.95
CA ASP A 139 -27.66 1.98 -20.99
C ASP A 139 -27.92 1.49 -22.43
N ALA A 140 -28.41 0.26 -22.56
CA ALA A 140 -28.73 -0.34 -23.87
C ALA A 140 -29.87 0.39 -24.62
N GLU A 141 -30.73 1.14 -23.91
CA GLU A 141 -31.81 1.94 -24.47
C GLU A 141 -31.33 3.35 -24.87
N GLY A 142 -30.09 3.71 -24.55
CA GLY A 142 -29.45 4.99 -24.81
C GLY A 142 -29.68 6.03 -23.71
N ASN A 143 -30.27 5.66 -22.57
CA ASN A 143 -30.37 6.59 -21.44
C ASN A 143 -28.99 6.83 -20.84
N ILE A 144 -28.75 8.06 -20.40
CA ILE A 144 -27.43 8.53 -19.95
C ILE A 144 -27.48 8.75 -18.45
N CYS A 145 -26.47 8.30 -17.75
CA CYS A 145 -26.22 8.61 -16.34
C CYS A 145 -24.93 9.41 -16.21
N ILE A 146 -25.01 10.53 -15.51
CA ILE A 146 -23.86 11.27 -14.99
C ILE A 146 -23.88 11.10 -13.48
N ALA A 147 -22.89 10.42 -12.93
CA ALA A 147 -22.74 10.25 -11.48
C ALA A 147 -21.61 11.12 -10.93
N GLU A 148 -21.85 11.73 -9.79
CA GLU A 148 -20.92 12.66 -9.13
C GLU A 148 -20.44 12.13 -7.79
N LYS A 149 -19.13 12.24 -7.56
CA LYS A 149 -18.45 11.95 -6.28
C LYS A 149 -18.24 13.25 -5.50
N SER A 150 -19.01 13.44 -4.42
CA SER A 150 -18.96 14.67 -3.60
C SER A 150 -19.16 14.42 -2.09
N GLY A 151 -18.55 13.36 -1.52
CA GLY A 151 -18.79 12.90 -0.12
C GLY A 151 -20.05 12.05 0.02
N SER A 152 -20.91 12.04 -0.96
CA SER A 152 -22.05 11.18 -1.25
C SER A 152 -22.15 11.04 -2.76
N THR A 153 -23.06 10.20 -3.25
CA THR A 153 -23.26 9.97 -4.69
C THR A 153 -24.55 10.60 -5.16
N SER A 154 -24.48 11.45 -6.19
CA SER A 154 -25.64 11.93 -6.95
C SER A 154 -25.57 11.40 -8.37
N ALA A 155 -26.65 10.77 -8.85
CA ALA A 155 -26.77 10.27 -10.20
C ALA A 155 -27.86 11.06 -10.95
N TYR A 156 -27.49 11.67 -12.07
CA TYR A 156 -28.36 12.49 -12.92
C TYR A 156 -28.67 11.71 -14.19
N LEU A 157 -29.96 11.43 -14.43
CA LEU A 157 -30.44 10.58 -15.50
C LEU A 157 -31.03 11.42 -16.64
N PHE A 158 -30.62 11.11 -17.87
CA PHE A 158 -31.07 11.74 -19.09
C PHE A 158 -31.61 10.70 -20.06
N ASP A 159 -32.48 11.08 -20.96
CA ASP A 159 -32.89 10.24 -22.08
C ASP A 159 -31.83 10.22 -23.20
N SER A 160 -32.05 9.38 -24.21
CA SER A 160 -31.14 9.22 -25.36
C SER A 160 -31.00 10.51 -26.24
N SER A 161 -31.83 11.53 -26.01
CA SER A 161 -31.70 12.84 -26.61
C SER A 161 -30.91 13.81 -25.73
N GLY A 162 -30.44 13.40 -24.54
CA GLY A 162 -29.75 14.25 -23.58
C GLY A 162 -30.70 15.19 -22.79
N GLN A 163 -32.01 14.91 -22.79
CA GLN A 163 -32.96 15.66 -21.94
C GLN A 163 -32.91 15.09 -20.52
N PHE A 164 -32.74 15.93 -19.51
CA PHE A 164 -32.75 15.57 -18.10
C PHE A 164 -34.12 14.98 -17.70
N LEU A 165 -34.10 13.86 -16.98
CA LEU A 165 -35.28 13.13 -16.54
C LEU A 165 -35.51 13.24 -15.02
N PHE A 166 -34.50 12.86 -14.23
CA PHE A 166 -34.54 12.86 -12.76
C PHE A 166 -33.14 12.67 -12.20
N SER A 167 -33.01 12.86 -10.89
CA SER A 167 -31.78 12.50 -10.13
C SER A 167 -32.08 11.51 -9.03
N LEU A 168 -31.07 10.72 -8.68
CA LEU A 168 -31.05 9.80 -7.54
C LEU A 168 -29.90 10.17 -6.61
N HIS A 169 -30.06 9.89 -5.33
CA HIS A 169 -29.05 10.15 -4.32
C HIS A 169 -28.74 8.90 -3.51
N ASN A 170 -27.49 8.76 -3.08
CA ASN A 170 -27.01 7.70 -2.16
C ASN A 170 -25.95 8.27 -1.22
N GLU A 171 -25.99 7.91 0.06
CA GLU A 171 -25.05 8.41 1.07
C GLU A 171 -23.64 7.77 0.98
N GLY A 172 -23.48 6.70 0.19
CA GLY A 172 -22.18 6.08 -0.08
C GLY A 172 -21.33 6.95 -1.03
N ASN A 173 -20.02 6.84 -0.91
CA ASN A 173 -19.09 7.43 -1.87
C ASN A 173 -19.19 6.72 -3.22
N LEU A 174 -19.19 7.47 -4.30
CA LEU A 174 -19.10 6.93 -5.65
C LEU A 174 -17.69 6.38 -5.91
N LEU A 175 -17.61 5.14 -6.40
CA LEU A 175 -16.38 4.58 -6.97
C LEU A 175 -16.34 4.82 -8.48
N THR A 176 -17.34 4.31 -9.20
CA THR A 176 -17.46 4.42 -10.67
C THR A 176 -18.89 4.11 -11.14
N THR A 177 -19.14 4.30 -12.44
CA THR A 177 -20.33 3.83 -13.12
C THR A 177 -19.98 2.86 -14.24
N ILE A 178 -20.84 1.89 -14.48
CA ILE A 178 -20.71 0.92 -15.58
C ILE A 178 -22.04 0.77 -16.31
N THR A 179 -21.98 0.22 -17.51
CA THR A 179 -23.14 -0.41 -18.12
C THR A 179 -23.08 -1.89 -17.78
N THR A 180 -24.12 -2.42 -17.11
CA THR A 180 -24.14 -3.82 -16.77
C THR A 180 -24.36 -4.67 -18.02
N ALA A 181 -24.16 -5.95 -17.89
CA ALA A 181 -24.36 -6.89 -18.96
C ALA A 181 -25.81 -7.01 -19.45
N GLU A 182 -26.74 -6.75 -18.55
CA GLU A 182 -28.17 -6.63 -18.93
C GLU A 182 -28.49 -5.30 -19.60
N GLY A 183 -27.46 -4.48 -19.85
CA GLY A 183 -27.58 -3.18 -20.47
C GLY A 183 -28.18 -2.10 -19.57
N GLN A 184 -28.12 -2.27 -18.24
CA GLN A 184 -28.61 -1.28 -17.27
C GLN A 184 -27.48 -0.36 -16.82
N ILE A 185 -27.84 0.84 -16.36
CA ILE A 185 -26.92 1.71 -15.67
C ILE A 185 -26.62 1.13 -14.28
N GLY A 186 -25.34 0.83 -14.01
CA GLY A 186 -24.81 0.41 -12.72
C GLY A 186 -24.01 1.53 -12.08
N VAL A 187 -24.18 1.74 -10.78
CA VAL A 187 -23.49 2.74 -9.98
C VAL A 187 -22.86 2.04 -8.76
N CYS A 188 -21.56 2.08 -8.65
CA CYS A 188 -20.82 1.44 -7.57
C CYS A 188 -20.61 2.43 -6.42
N VAL A 189 -21.20 2.15 -5.26
CA VAL A 189 -21.19 3.05 -4.09
C VAL A 189 -20.83 2.31 -2.81
N GLY A 190 -20.10 2.98 -1.91
CA GLY A 190 -19.70 2.42 -0.64
C GLY A 190 -18.80 3.36 0.17
N ARG A 191 -18.17 2.83 1.22
CA ARG A 191 -17.10 3.53 1.97
C ARG A 191 -15.90 2.63 2.17
N MET A 192 -16.09 1.48 2.81
CA MET A 192 -15.09 0.40 2.94
C MET A 192 -15.54 -0.81 2.12
N ASP A 193 -16.83 -1.15 2.22
CA ASP A 193 -17.48 -2.15 1.37
C ASP A 193 -18.32 -1.45 0.33
N TYR A 194 -18.17 -1.87 -0.91
CA TYR A 194 -18.87 -1.32 -2.07
C TYR A 194 -20.01 -2.21 -2.52
N ASN A 195 -21.05 -1.56 -3.03
CA ASN A 195 -22.22 -2.22 -3.59
C ASN A 195 -22.46 -1.70 -5.00
N LEU A 196 -22.79 -2.60 -5.92
CA LEU A 196 -23.30 -2.23 -7.24
C LEU A 196 -24.81 -2.07 -7.17
N LEU A 197 -25.29 -0.86 -7.39
CA LEU A 197 -26.67 -0.50 -7.51
C LEU A 197 -27.00 -0.37 -9.00
N THR A 198 -28.21 -0.78 -9.40
CA THR A 198 -28.72 -0.49 -10.77
C THR A 198 -29.90 0.45 -10.73
N VAL A 199 -30.09 1.22 -11.82
CA VAL A 199 -31.16 2.20 -11.94
C VAL A 199 -32.40 1.56 -12.60
N ASP A 200 -33.56 1.68 -11.97
CA ASP A 200 -34.85 1.41 -12.63
C ASP A 200 -35.42 2.72 -13.24
N MET A 201 -35.26 2.84 -14.54
CA MET A 201 -35.72 4.02 -15.29
C MET A 201 -37.25 4.22 -15.22
N LYS A 202 -38.04 3.15 -14.96
CA LYS A 202 -39.52 3.21 -14.90
C LYS A 202 -40.02 3.71 -13.57
N SER A 203 -39.50 3.16 -12.47
CA SER A 203 -39.85 3.62 -11.11
C SER A 203 -39.12 4.90 -10.72
N ARG A 204 -38.07 5.27 -11.45
CA ARG A 204 -37.16 6.39 -11.16
C ARG A 204 -36.52 6.26 -9.77
N ASP A 205 -36.00 5.07 -9.48
CA ASP A 205 -35.42 4.70 -8.20
C ASP A 205 -34.30 3.67 -8.39
N TRP A 206 -33.58 3.37 -7.34
CA TRP A 206 -32.63 2.26 -7.32
C TRP A 206 -33.38 0.93 -7.33
N ASN A 207 -32.86 -0.04 -8.08
CA ASN A 207 -33.33 -1.42 -7.97
C ASN A 207 -33.05 -1.95 -6.55
N LYS A 208 -33.92 -2.84 -6.04
CA LYS A 208 -33.80 -3.41 -4.70
C LYS A 208 -32.70 -4.46 -4.60
N ASP A 209 -32.41 -5.12 -5.69
CA ASP A 209 -31.37 -6.14 -5.75
C ASP A 209 -30.03 -5.45 -5.93
N THR A 210 -29.13 -5.62 -4.95
CA THR A 210 -27.78 -5.08 -4.95
C THR A 210 -26.77 -6.20 -4.92
N ILE A 211 -25.62 -6.00 -5.55
CA ILE A 211 -24.48 -6.92 -5.47
C ILE A 211 -23.48 -6.34 -4.50
N ASN A 212 -23.19 -7.07 -3.42
CA ASN A 212 -22.11 -6.68 -2.50
C ASN A 212 -20.77 -7.10 -3.11
N LEU A 213 -19.86 -6.14 -3.26
CA LEU A 213 -18.55 -6.32 -3.88
C LEU A 213 -17.43 -6.41 -2.86
N GLY A 214 -17.71 -6.14 -1.57
CA GLY A 214 -16.68 -6.03 -0.55
C GLY A 214 -15.69 -4.88 -0.81
N THR A 215 -14.47 -5.03 -0.35
CA THR A 215 -13.38 -4.08 -0.62
C THR A 215 -13.06 -4.10 -2.11
N THR A 216 -13.16 -2.94 -2.76
CA THR A 216 -13.08 -2.81 -4.22
C THR A 216 -12.31 -1.55 -4.58
N ALA A 217 -11.30 -1.67 -5.43
CA ALA A 217 -10.54 -0.53 -5.97
C ALA A 217 -11.13 -0.03 -7.29
N GLY A 218 -11.76 -0.92 -8.09
CA GLY A 218 -12.42 -0.53 -9.33
C GLY A 218 -13.38 -1.57 -9.89
N LEU A 219 -14.19 -1.12 -10.83
CA LEU A 219 -15.22 -1.94 -11.48
C LEU A 219 -15.29 -1.59 -12.97
N TYR A 220 -15.35 -2.59 -13.83
CA TYR A 220 -15.42 -2.44 -15.30
C TYR A 220 -16.47 -3.35 -15.90
N GLY A 221 -17.19 -2.85 -16.91
CA GLY A 221 -18.06 -3.67 -17.74
C GLY A 221 -17.24 -4.62 -18.60
N GLY A 222 -17.74 -5.86 -18.77
CA GLY A 222 -17.19 -6.85 -19.67
C GLY A 222 -18.18 -7.17 -20.81
N THR A 223 -17.81 -8.15 -21.62
CA THR A 223 -18.65 -8.71 -22.69
C THR A 223 -19.53 -9.86 -22.14
N ASP A 224 -20.52 -10.31 -22.91
CA ASP A 224 -21.31 -11.52 -22.63
C ASP A 224 -21.87 -11.65 -21.21
N SER A 225 -22.47 -10.58 -20.70
CA SER A 225 -23.11 -10.58 -19.38
C SER A 225 -22.15 -10.66 -18.19
N ASN A 226 -20.90 -10.21 -18.35
CA ASN A 226 -19.92 -10.17 -17.30
C ASN A 226 -19.59 -8.73 -16.90
N PHE A 227 -19.05 -8.58 -15.70
CA PHE A 227 -18.30 -7.40 -15.28
C PHE A 227 -17.09 -7.82 -14.46
N TYR A 228 -16.13 -6.95 -14.36
CA TYR A 228 -14.89 -7.18 -13.63
C TYR A 228 -14.81 -6.26 -12.43
N ARG A 229 -14.49 -6.85 -11.30
CA ARG A 229 -14.10 -6.15 -10.06
C ARG A 229 -12.63 -6.43 -9.79
N PHE A 230 -11.90 -5.43 -9.35
CA PHE A 230 -10.55 -5.64 -8.83
C PHE A 230 -10.35 -4.98 -7.46
N ASP A 231 -9.41 -5.51 -6.72
CA ASP A 231 -8.83 -4.93 -5.51
C ASP A 231 -7.32 -4.71 -5.71
N SER A 232 -6.59 -4.39 -4.64
CA SER A 232 -5.15 -4.15 -4.68
C SER A 232 -4.31 -5.36 -5.11
N SER A 233 -4.84 -6.57 -5.02
CA SER A 233 -4.09 -7.80 -5.31
C SER A 233 -4.58 -8.52 -6.55
N SER A 234 -5.90 -8.51 -6.83
CA SER A 234 -6.51 -9.49 -7.74
C SER A 234 -7.60 -8.91 -8.62
N LEU A 235 -7.83 -9.58 -9.75
CA LEU A 235 -8.96 -9.39 -10.64
C LEU A 235 -9.99 -10.50 -10.44
N TYR A 236 -11.27 -10.14 -10.39
CA TYR A 236 -12.41 -11.05 -10.28
C TYR A 236 -13.40 -10.80 -11.40
N ARG A 237 -13.96 -11.88 -11.96
CA ARG A 237 -15.01 -11.84 -12.97
C ARG A 237 -16.34 -12.21 -12.35
N TYR A 238 -17.35 -11.40 -12.55
CA TYR A 238 -18.73 -11.64 -12.16
C TYR A 238 -19.57 -11.93 -13.39
N SER A 239 -20.38 -13.00 -13.35
CA SER A 239 -21.36 -13.30 -14.40
C SER A 239 -22.76 -12.85 -13.96
N ALA A 240 -23.64 -12.61 -14.90
CA ALA A 240 -25.02 -12.20 -14.62
C ALA A 240 -25.72 -13.12 -13.61
N GLY A 241 -26.33 -12.52 -12.59
CA GLY A 241 -27.07 -13.22 -11.54
C GLY A 241 -26.21 -13.94 -10.49
N VAL A 242 -24.88 -13.80 -10.54
CA VAL A 242 -23.96 -14.41 -9.56
C VAL A 242 -23.56 -13.35 -8.52
N GLN A 243 -23.64 -13.71 -7.24
CA GLN A 243 -23.28 -12.81 -6.12
C GLN A 243 -21.78 -12.84 -5.77
N GLU A 244 -21.08 -13.91 -6.13
CA GLU A 244 -19.65 -14.07 -5.86
C GLU A 244 -18.83 -14.04 -7.16
N GLY A 245 -17.77 -13.25 -7.18
CA GLY A 245 -16.85 -13.18 -8.31
C GLY A 245 -15.91 -14.38 -8.35
N LYS A 246 -15.64 -14.88 -9.57
CA LYS A 246 -14.60 -15.88 -9.79
C LYS A 246 -13.25 -15.16 -9.92
N HIS A 247 -12.25 -15.59 -9.15
CA HIS A 247 -10.88 -15.13 -9.30
C HIS A 247 -10.36 -15.37 -10.71
N VAL A 248 -9.65 -14.40 -11.29
CA VAL A 248 -9.10 -14.46 -12.66
C VAL A 248 -7.58 -14.61 -12.60
N PHE A 249 -6.89 -13.66 -11.97
CA PHE A 249 -5.44 -13.67 -11.71
C PHE A 249 -5.08 -12.61 -10.65
N ASN A 250 -3.86 -12.69 -10.11
CA ASN A 250 -3.26 -11.62 -9.32
C ASN A 250 -2.49 -10.67 -10.25
N TRP A 251 -2.49 -9.37 -9.97
CA TRP A 251 -1.78 -8.37 -10.79
C TRP A 251 -0.28 -8.66 -10.89
N SER A 252 0.32 -9.11 -9.79
CA SER A 252 1.72 -9.51 -9.76
C SER A 252 2.04 -10.69 -10.69
N ASP A 253 1.08 -11.62 -10.90
CA ASP A 253 1.28 -12.78 -11.78
C ASP A 253 1.45 -12.38 -13.24
N VAL A 254 0.83 -11.28 -13.63
CA VAL A 254 0.90 -10.72 -14.98
C VAL A 254 1.84 -9.51 -15.06
N GLY A 255 2.65 -9.25 -14.04
CA GLY A 255 3.67 -8.21 -14.04
C GLY A 255 3.13 -6.78 -14.16
N LEU A 256 1.93 -6.53 -13.64
CA LEU A 256 1.32 -5.20 -13.64
C LEU A 256 1.30 -4.61 -12.22
N GLY A 257 1.53 -3.30 -12.13
CA GLY A 257 1.27 -2.54 -10.90
C GLY A 257 -0.22 -2.45 -10.60
N THR A 258 -0.54 -2.01 -9.37
CA THR A 258 -1.93 -1.95 -8.88
C THR A 258 -2.48 -0.52 -8.79
N SER A 259 -1.73 0.48 -9.26
CA SER A 259 -2.14 1.87 -9.23
C SER A 259 -2.87 2.25 -10.52
N ASP A 260 -3.95 3.01 -10.37
CA ASP A 260 -4.75 3.59 -11.46
C ASP A 260 -5.02 2.62 -12.62
N ILE A 261 -5.62 1.47 -12.29
CA ILE A 261 -5.91 0.41 -13.27
C ILE A 261 -7.15 0.77 -14.06
N HIS A 262 -7.06 0.64 -15.38
CA HIS A 262 -8.20 0.63 -16.30
C HIS A 262 -8.22 -0.68 -17.09
N LEU A 263 -9.40 -1.23 -17.30
CA LEU A 263 -9.58 -2.54 -17.94
C LEU A 263 -10.69 -2.50 -18.98
N GLY A 264 -10.48 -3.21 -20.09
CA GLY A 264 -11.49 -3.50 -21.09
C GLY A 264 -11.33 -4.92 -21.65
N GLU A 265 -12.45 -5.59 -21.94
CA GLU A 265 -12.49 -6.93 -22.54
C GLU A 265 -12.63 -6.82 -24.05
N LEU A 266 -11.80 -7.54 -24.80
CA LEU A 266 -11.86 -7.66 -26.25
C LEU A 266 -12.89 -8.72 -26.66
N SER A 267 -13.34 -8.68 -27.91
CA SER A 267 -14.37 -9.62 -28.42
C SER A 267 -13.93 -11.08 -28.41
N ASP A 268 -12.62 -11.35 -28.39
CA ASP A 268 -12.03 -12.69 -28.31
C ASP A 268 -11.74 -13.15 -26.86
N GLY A 269 -12.14 -12.35 -25.86
CA GLY A 269 -11.99 -12.65 -24.43
C GLY A 269 -10.62 -12.28 -23.85
N ARG A 270 -9.71 -11.68 -24.62
CA ARG A 270 -8.49 -11.07 -24.08
C ARG A 270 -8.84 -9.81 -23.29
N LEU A 271 -8.00 -9.49 -22.33
CA LEU A 271 -8.17 -8.30 -21.51
C LEU A 271 -7.11 -7.27 -21.88
N MET A 272 -7.53 -6.06 -22.15
CA MET A 272 -6.64 -4.92 -22.31
C MET A 272 -6.63 -4.16 -20.98
N VAL A 273 -5.45 -4.03 -20.39
CA VAL A 273 -5.24 -3.41 -19.08
C VAL A 273 -4.28 -2.26 -19.25
N LEU A 274 -4.63 -1.14 -18.67
CA LEU A 274 -3.75 -0.01 -18.47
C LEU A 274 -3.49 0.10 -16.98
N ALA A 275 -2.23 0.20 -16.60
CA ALA A 275 -1.80 0.41 -15.22
C ALA A 275 -0.84 1.60 -15.14
N ALA A 276 -0.94 2.38 -14.08
CA ALA A 276 0.00 3.44 -13.78
C ALA A 276 1.00 3.00 -12.72
N SER A 277 2.24 3.42 -12.89
CA SER A 277 3.27 3.31 -11.86
C SER A 277 3.81 4.69 -11.56
N PRO A 278 3.69 5.19 -10.32
CA PRO A 278 4.29 6.45 -9.95
C PRO A 278 5.81 6.28 -9.88
N ASP A 279 6.55 7.18 -10.52
CA ASP A 279 7.98 7.31 -10.29
C ASP A 279 8.27 8.06 -8.98
N GLN A 280 9.54 8.18 -8.62
CA GLN A 280 9.97 8.88 -7.40
C GLN A 280 9.63 10.38 -7.38
N THR A 281 9.27 10.96 -8.51
CA THR A 281 8.87 12.37 -8.62
C THR A 281 7.37 12.57 -8.46
N GLY A 282 6.60 11.47 -8.35
CA GLY A 282 5.13 11.48 -8.37
C GLY A 282 4.55 11.63 -9.78
N THR A 283 5.41 11.52 -10.81
CA THR A 283 4.95 11.45 -12.19
C THR A 283 4.51 10.02 -12.47
N PHE A 284 3.30 9.86 -13.01
CA PHE A 284 2.81 8.55 -13.42
C PHE A 284 3.35 8.19 -14.80
N SER A 285 3.92 7.01 -14.91
CA SER A 285 4.14 6.35 -16.19
C SER A 285 3.03 5.35 -16.44
N TYR A 286 2.38 5.45 -17.58
CA TYR A 286 1.30 4.53 -17.96
C TYR A 286 1.81 3.44 -18.87
N GLU A 287 1.46 2.21 -18.54
CA GLU A 287 1.76 1.05 -19.33
C GLU A 287 0.48 0.32 -19.70
N MET A 288 0.41 -0.10 -20.95
CA MET A 288 -0.69 -0.93 -21.43
C MET A 288 -0.21 -2.37 -21.63
N ALA A 289 -1.03 -3.33 -21.24
CA ALA A 289 -0.82 -4.74 -21.50
C ALA A 289 -2.07 -5.37 -22.12
N VAL A 290 -1.86 -6.30 -23.03
CA VAL A 290 -2.92 -7.20 -23.52
C VAL A 290 -2.66 -8.57 -22.94
N LEU A 291 -3.61 -9.06 -22.16
CA LEU A 291 -3.56 -10.32 -21.45
C LEU A 291 -4.36 -11.38 -22.21
N SER A 292 -3.70 -12.48 -22.53
CA SER A 292 -4.32 -13.64 -23.19
C SER A 292 -4.18 -14.87 -22.31
N GLN A 293 -5.19 -15.74 -22.32
CA GLN A 293 -5.08 -17.05 -21.70
C GLN A 293 -4.02 -17.88 -22.44
N GLY A 294 -3.11 -18.48 -21.69
CA GLY A 294 -2.01 -19.26 -22.25
C GLY A 294 -1.23 -19.99 -21.15
N GLU A 295 -0.41 -20.97 -21.54
CA GLU A 295 0.50 -21.63 -20.62
C GLU A 295 1.77 -20.75 -20.46
N ASP A 296 2.17 -20.49 -19.22
CA ASP A 296 3.43 -19.86 -18.88
C ASP A 296 4.48 -20.97 -18.68
N GLU A 297 5.44 -21.08 -19.61
CA GLU A 297 6.46 -22.13 -19.58
C GLU A 297 7.58 -21.86 -18.54
N ARG A 298 7.55 -20.73 -17.84
CA ARG A 298 8.56 -20.37 -16.85
C ARG A 298 8.45 -21.26 -15.60
N THR A 299 9.59 -21.47 -14.96
CA THR A 299 9.62 -22.18 -13.68
C THR A 299 8.97 -21.30 -12.58
N VAL A 300 7.91 -21.79 -12.01
CA VAL A 300 7.21 -21.10 -10.91
C VAL A 300 8.01 -21.18 -9.61
N LEU A 301 8.18 -20.05 -8.96
CA LEU A 301 8.71 -19.88 -7.60
C LEU A 301 7.54 -19.51 -6.69
N SER A 302 7.24 -20.36 -5.73
CA SER A 302 6.17 -20.06 -4.76
C SER A 302 6.67 -19.07 -3.71
N MET A 303 5.91 -18.01 -3.47
CA MET A 303 6.14 -17.04 -2.42
C MET A 303 4.88 -16.91 -1.54
N VAL A 304 5.07 -16.79 -0.23
CA VAL A 304 3.97 -16.58 0.71
C VAL A 304 4.24 -15.38 1.58
N SER A 305 3.20 -14.54 1.75
CA SER A 305 3.13 -13.43 2.70
C SER A 305 1.84 -13.51 3.50
N LEU A 306 1.82 -12.98 4.72
CA LEU A 306 0.57 -12.76 5.44
C LEU A 306 -0.20 -11.59 4.83
N SER A 307 0.50 -10.50 4.55
CA SER A 307 -0.02 -9.33 3.83
C SER A 307 1.17 -8.64 3.16
N ALA A 308 1.30 -8.80 1.86
CA ALA A 308 2.41 -8.22 1.13
C ALA A 308 2.24 -6.69 1.02
N GLY A 309 3.24 -5.95 1.48
CA GLY A 309 3.28 -4.51 1.28
C GLY A 309 3.42 -4.14 -0.20
N PRO A 310 3.03 -2.91 -0.60
CA PRO A 310 3.10 -2.47 -2.00
C PRO A 310 4.47 -2.65 -2.64
N GLY A 311 5.57 -2.47 -1.89
CA GLY A 311 6.94 -2.69 -2.37
C GLY A 311 7.21 -4.15 -2.77
N VAL A 312 6.72 -5.11 -2.00
CA VAL A 312 6.85 -6.55 -2.32
C VAL A 312 6.05 -6.90 -3.58
N VAL A 313 4.79 -6.43 -3.65
CA VAL A 313 3.92 -6.67 -4.82
C VAL A 313 4.56 -6.07 -6.08
N GLN A 314 5.10 -4.85 -6.00
CA GLN A 314 5.79 -4.20 -7.12
C GLN A 314 7.05 -4.98 -7.53
N ALA A 315 7.87 -5.43 -6.58
CA ALA A 315 9.07 -6.23 -6.87
C ALA A 315 8.72 -7.54 -7.59
N VAL A 316 7.66 -8.23 -7.14
CA VAL A 316 7.16 -9.45 -7.81
C VAL A 316 6.67 -9.12 -9.23
N SER A 317 5.91 -8.04 -9.40
CA SER A 317 5.41 -7.59 -10.71
C SER A 317 6.56 -7.30 -11.68
N ASP A 318 7.56 -6.53 -11.26
CA ASP A 318 8.72 -6.16 -12.08
C ASP A 318 9.57 -7.39 -12.44
N PHE A 319 9.75 -8.31 -11.50
CA PHE A 319 10.44 -9.57 -11.77
C PHE A 319 9.67 -10.41 -12.78
N ASN A 320 8.37 -10.60 -12.57
CA ASN A 320 7.53 -11.42 -13.46
C ASN A 320 7.43 -10.83 -14.86
N LYS A 321 7.51 -9.50 -14.99
CA LYS A 321 7.54 -8.82 -16.27
C LYS A 321 8.85 -9.01 -17.02
N THR A 322 9.97 -9.02 -16.33
CA THR A 322 11.30 -8.94 -16.97
C THR A 322 12.02 -10.29 -17.02
N ASN A 323 11.74 -11.23 -16.12
CA ASN A 323 12.41 -12.52 -16.07
C ASN A 323 11.77 -13.53 -17.04
N SER A 324 12.60 -14.09 -17.93
CA SER A 324 12.15 -15.05 -18.96
C SER A 324 12.21 -16.51 -18.51
N LYS A 325 12.84 -16.82 -17.37
CA LYS A 325 13.11 -18.18 -16.91
C LYS A 325 12.26 -18.57 -15.70
N TYR A 326 12.03 -17.62 -14.82
CA TYR A 326 11.30 -17.81 -13.58
C TYR A 326 10.12 -16.86 -13.47
N LYS A 327 9.11 -17.29 -12.72
CA LYS A 327 7.94 -16.50 -12.34
C LYS A 327 7.70 -16.69 -10.85
N VAL A 328 7.47 -15.62 -10.11
CA VAL A 328 7.05 -15.68 -8.71
C VAL A 328 5.52 -15.69 -8.65
N GLU A 329 4.93 -16.69 -8.00
CA GLU A 329 3.51 -16.73 -7.65
C GLU A 329 3.39 -16.36 -6.16
N LEU A 330 2.86 -15.15 -5.92
CA LEU A 330 2.65 -14.61 -4.58
C LEU A 330 1.28 -15.05 -4.04
N THR A 331 1.29 -15.77 -2.91
CA THR A 331 0.09 -16.10 -2.15
C THR A 331 0.03 -15.22 -0.91
N GLU A 332 -1.04 -14.43 -0.78
CA GLU A 332 -1.33 -13.63 0.40
C GLU A 332 -2.47 -14.25 1.21
N TYR A 333 -2.37 -14.19 2.55
CA TYR A 333 -3.48 -14.54 3.43
C TYR A 333 -4.52 -13.42 3.48
N PHE A 334 -4.04 -12.18 3.47
CA PHE A 334 -4.88 -10.99 3.49
C PHE A 334 -4.34 -9.96 2.50
N PRO A 335 -5.16 -9.40 1.60
CA PRO A 335 -4.79 -8.23 0.82
C PRO A 335 -4.40 -7.06 1.75
N PHE A 336 -3.41 -6.27 1.36
CA PHE A 336 -2.82 -5.21 2.18
C PHE A 336 -3.85 -4.21 2.77
N GLU A 337 -4.93 -3.92 2.04
CA GLU A 337 -5.96 -2.95 2.47
C GLU A 337 -7.12 -3.58 3.26
N GLN A 338 -7.07 -4.89 3.51
CA GLN A 338 -8.15 -5.58 4.20
C GLN A 338 -8.09 -5.31 5.71
N ASN A 339 -9.19 -4.83 6.29
CA ASN A 339 -9.35 -4.79 7.74
C ASN A 339 -9.52 -6.20 8.29
N VAL A 340 -8.52 -6.65 9.03
CA VAL A 340 -8.48 -7.97 9.65
C VAL A 340 -8.48 -7.80 11.17
N SER A 341 -9.28 -8.60 11.88
CA SER A 341 -9.23 -8.61 13.34
C SER A 341 -7.94 -9.24 13.87
N ASP A 342 -7.51 -8.85 15.07
CA ASP A 342 -6.35 -9.45 15.73
C ASP A 342 -6.46 -10.98 15.87
N GLU A 343 -7.67 -11.52 16.05
CA GLU A 343 -7.92 -12.96 16.16
C GLU A 343 -7.67 -13.65 14.80
N GLU A 344 -8.18 -13.11 13.70
CA GLU A 344 -7.97 -13.64 12.35
C GLU A 344 -6.50 -13.58 11.97
N TRP A 345 -5.83 -12.45 12.25
CA TRP A 345 -4.41 -12.29 12.01
C TRP A 345 -3.57 -13.33 12.77
N ASN A 346 -3.79 -13.46 14.08
CA ASN A 346 -3.07 -14.43 14.91
C ASN A 346 -3.29 -15.88 14.43
N ASN A 347 -4.53 -16.21 14.02
CA ASN A 347 -4.84 -17.53 13.47
C ASN A 347 -4.09 -17.79 12.15
N ALA A 348 -3.97 -16.78 11.27
CA ALA A 348 -3.21 -16.89 10.03
C ALA A 348 -1.72 -17.09 10.30
N VAL A 349 -1.12 -16.33 11.23
CA VAL A 349 0.28 -16.50 11.66
C VAL A 349 0.52 -17.94 12.16
N ILE A 350 -0.37 -18.47 13.02
CA ILE A 350 -0.26 -19.83 13.55
C ILE A 350 -0.38 -20.86 12.42
N ASN A 351 -1.34 -20.69 11.52
CA ASN A 351 -1.54 -21.59 10.39
C ASN A 351 -0.34 -21.60 9.45
N LEU A 352 0.18 -20.43 9.07
CA LEU A 352 1.36 -20.33 8.21
C LEU A 352 2.59 -20.96 8.88
N ASN A 353 2.86 -20.66 10.15
CA ASN A 353 3.94 -21.29 10.91
C ASN A 353 3.80 -22.82 10.95
N THR A 354 2.58 -23.32 11.15
CA THR A 354 2.32 -24.78 11.19
C THR A 354 2.61 -25.44 9.84
N ARG A 355 2.20 -24.83 8.74
CA ARG A 355 2.49 -25.31 7.38
C ARG A 355 3.99 -25.35 7.12
N ILE A 356 4.68 -24.24 7.40
CA ILE A 356 6.14 -24.14 7.25
C ILE A 356 6.87 -25.25 8.03
N ILE A 357 6.53 -25.43 9.31
CA ILE A 357 7.18 -26.42 10.18
C ILE A 357 6.85 -27.87 9.74
N SER A 358 5.64 -28.11 9.18
CA SER A 358 5.27 -29.43 8.68
C SER A 358 5.92 -29.80 7.34
N GLY A 359 6.68 -28.89 6.73
CA GLY A 359 7.41 -29.11 5.48
C GLY A 359 6.66 -28.64 4.22
N ASP A 360 5.48 -28.04 4.36
CA ASP A 360 4.79 -27.33 3.27
C ASP A 360 5.36 -25.90 3.19
N MET A 361 6.59 -25.82 2.67
CA MET A 361 7.35 -24.58 2.58
C MET A 361 7.33 -24.02 1.17
N PRO A 362 7.06 -22.71 0.99
CA PRO A 362 7.29 -22.04 -0.28
C PRO A 362 8.78 -21.93 -0.61
N ASP A 363 9.11 -21.52 -1.84
CA ASP A 363 10.50 -21.25 -2.22
C ASP A 363 11.03 -19.96 -1.59
N ILE A 364 10.15 -18.95 -1.44
CA ILE A 364 10.44 -17.61 -0.90
C ILE A 364 9.46 -17.29 0.23
N LEU A 365 9.96 -16.70 1.29
CA LEU A 365 9.21 -16.32 2.48
C LEU A 365 9.28 -14.81 2.71
N ASP A 366 8.14 -14.18 2.83
CA ASP A 366 8.05 -12.86 3.46
C ASP A 366 7.99 -13.03 4.98
N MET A 367 9.07 -12.62 5.62
CA MET A 367 9.26 -12.74 7.07
C MET A 367 8.83 -11.50 7.86
N SER A 368 8.18 -10.53 7.21
CA SER A 368 7.81 -9.23 7.83
C SER A 368 6.98 -9.40 9.10
N ASP A 369 6.08 -10.38 9.09
CA ASP A 369 5.16 -10.68 10.19
C ASP A 369 5.46 -11.99 10.91
N LEU A 370 6.58 -12.65 10.56
CA LEU A 370 7.02 -13.89 11.15
C LEU A 370 8.27 -13.67 12.01
N SER A 371 8.47 -14.51 13.03
CA SER A 371 9.68 -14.46 13.84
C SER A 371 10.88 -15.04 13.09
N VAL A 372 11.76 -14.16 12.60
CA VAL A 372 13.00 -14.54 11.91
C VAL A 372 13.87 -15.41 12.83
N GLN A 373 13.99 -15.07 14.12
CA GLN A 373 14.79 -15.78 15.09
C GLN A 373 14.35 -17.26 15.24
N VAL A 374 13.03 -17.50 15.33
CA VAL A 374 12.48 -18.86 15.44
C VAL A 374 12.76 -19.67 14.17
N HIS A 375 12.52 -19.07 12.99
CA HIS A 375 12.74 -19.74 11.71
C HIS A 375 14.23 -20.01 11.44
N HIS A 376 15.09 -19.04 11.75
CA HIS A 376 16.55 -19.21 11.67
C HIS A 376 17.04 -20.34 12.57
N LYS A 377 16.61 -20.37 13.83
CA LYS A 377 16.99 -21.41 14.79
C LYS A 377 16.56 -22.81 14.34
N LYS A 378 15.41 -22.94 13.72
CA LYS A 378 14.92 -24.20 13.15
C LYS A 378 15.60 -24.58 11.83
N GLY A 379 16.52 -23.74 11.32
CA GLY A 379 17.24 -23.98 10.07
C GLY A 379 16.35 -23.92 8.83
N LEU A 380 15.26 -23.13 8.87
CA LEU A 380 14.28 -23.04 7.79
C LEU A 380 14.64 -21.99 6.72
N LEU A 381 15.60 -21.13 7.00
CA LEU A 381 16.06 -20.06 6.12
C LEU A 381 17.49 -20.35 5.61
N GLU A 382 17.74 -20.04 4.34
CA GLU A 382 19.07 -20.05 3.76
C GLU A 382 19.93 -18.91 4.32
N ASP A 383 21.25 -19.12 4.31
CA ASP A 383 22.23 -18.05 4.49
C ASP A 383 22.46 -17.35 3.14
N LEU A 384 22.14 -16.08 3.04
CA LEU A 384 22.21 -15.33 1.79
C LEU A 384 23.59 -14.73 1.49
N TYR A 385 24.51 -14.65 2.46
CA TYR A 385 25.87 -14.17 2.21
C TYR A 385 26.61 -14.92 1.09
N PRO A 386 26.56 -16.27 1.03
CA PRO A 386 27.22 -17.02 -0.05
C PRO A 386 26.64 -16.74 -1.45
N TYR A 387 25.38 -16.30 -1.54
CA TYR A 387 24.76 -15.89 -2.81
C TYR A 387 25.26 -14.51 -3.21
N MET A 388 25.28 -13.55 -2.28
CA MET A 388 25.81 -12.19 -2.52
C MET A 388 27.30 -12.23 -2.94
N GLU A 389 28.13 -13.05 -2.26
CA GLU A 389 29.55 -13.17 -2.59
C GLU A 389 29.82 -13.73 -4.00
N LYS A 390 28.94 -14.56 -4.51
CA LYS A 390 29.06 -15.17 -5.86
C LYS A 390 28.44 -14.31 -6.96
N ASP A 391 27.59 -13.36 -6.60
CA ASP A 391 26.90 -12.53 -7.56
C ASP A 391 27.82 -11.40 -8.06
N PRO A 392 28.13 -11.37 -9.38
CA PRO A 392 29.08 -10.39 -9.93
C PRO A 392 28.57 -8.94 -9.92
N ASP A 393 27.25 -8.74 -9.74
CA ASP A 393 26.63 -7.43 -9.78
C ASP A 393 26.40 -6.85 -8.37
N ILE A 394 26.71 -7.62 -7.30
CA ILE A 394 26.52 -7.19 -5.92
C ILE A 394 27.88 -6.93 -5.27
N HIS A 395 28.12 -5.69 -4.88
CA HIS A 395 29.33 -5.26 -4.18
C HIS A 395 28.96 -4.68 -2.82
N MET A 396 29.46 -5.26 -1.73
CA MET A 396 29.14 -4.84 -0.37
C MET A 396 29.46 -3.37 -0.10
N ASP A 397 30.45 -2.80 -0.76
CA ASP A 397 30.82 -1.39 -0.66
C ASP A 397 29.75 -0.44 -1.15
N ASP A 398 28.81 -0.92 -1.98
CA ASP A 398 27.71 -0.13 -2.52
C ASP A 398 26.56 0.05 -1.51
N TYR A 399 26.61 -0.69 -0.38
CA TYR A 399 25.54 -0.69 0.62
C TYR A 399 26.01 -0.13 1.97
N PHE A 400 25.06 0.24 2.80
CA PHE A 400 25.30 0.48 4.24
C PHE A 400 25.53 -0.89 4.94
N GLU A 401 26.78 -1.26 5.10
CA GLU A 401 27.19 -2.59 5.60
C GLU A 401 26.64 -2.90 7.01
N ASN A 402 26.53 -1.87 7.86
CA ASN A 402 25.94 -2.00 9.19
C ASN A 402 24.52 -2.57 9.17
N VAL A 403 23.74 -2.32 8.10
CA VAL A 403 22.38 -2.87 7.95
C VAL A 403 22.45 -4.39 7.83
N PHE A 404 23.32 -4.93 6.97
CA PHE A 404 23.49 -6.39 6.86
C PHE A 404 24.05 -7.00 8.14
N GLN A 405 24.96 -6.31 8.83
CA GLN A 405 25.48 -6.76 10.13
C GLN A 405 24.37 -6.82 11.18
N ALA A 406 23.50 -5.80 11.24
CA ALA A 406 22.40 -5.73 12.19
C ALA A 406 21.32 -6.82 11.95
N ILE A 407 20.99 -7.12 10.67
CA ILE A 407 20.00 -8.15 10.35
C ILE A 407 20.56 -9.58 10.36
N SER A 408 21.86 -9.75 10.55
CA SER A 408 22.50 -11.07 10.64
C SER A 408 22.25 -11.74 11.99
N ILE A 409 22.05 -13.05 11.96
CA ILE A 409 21.89 -13.89 13.14
C ILE A 409 22.96 -14.99 13.10
N ASP A 410 23.76 -15.12 14.16
CA ASP A 410 24.85 -16.10 14.26
C ASP A 410 25.84 -16.05 13.06
N GLY A 411 26.07 -14.83 12.51
CA GLY A 411 26.96 -14.61 11.37
C GLY A 411 26.39 -15.05 10.03
N LYS A 412 25.09 -15.32 9.93
CA LYS A 412 24.35 -15.66 8.70
C LYS A 412 23.34 -14.59 8.38
N LEU A 413 23.04 -14.43 7.12
CA LEU A 413 22.05 -13.48 6.60
C LEU A 413 20.75 -14.22 6.24
N PRO A 414 19.73 -14.22 7.12
CA PRO A 414 18.50 -15.01 6.92
C PRO A 414 17.51 -14.39 5.95
N TYR A 415 17.62 -13.10 5.67
CA TYR A 415 16.74 -12.36 4.75
C TYR A 415 17.44 -11.14 4.19
N ILE A 416 16.88 -10.56 3.12
CA ILE A 416 17.25 -9.28 2.55
C ILE A 416 16.17 -8.25 2.89
N THR A 417 16.59 -7.01 3.09
CA THR A 417 15.74 -5.81 3.04
C THR A 417 16.23 -4.89 1.93
N ASP A 418 15.34 -4.13 1.32
CA ASP A 418 15.63 -3.17 0.26
C ASP A 418 15.73 -1.73 0.79
N GLY A 419 15.07 -1.46 1.91
CA GLY A 419 15.07 -0.20 2.60
C GLY A 419 15.00 -0.38 4.10
N ALA A 420 15.25 0.69 4.85
CA ALA A 420 15.10 0.69 6.29
C ALA A 420 14.66 2.06 6.82
N GLY A 421 13.79 2.05 7.83
CA GLY A 421 13.56 3.17 8.72
C GLY A 421 14.48 3.09 9.95
N ILE A 422 14.50 4.17 10.74
CA ILE A 422 15.25 4.21 12.00
C ILE A 422 14.31 4.62 13.13
N SER A 423 14.16 3.76 14.12
CA SER A 423 13.46 4.05 15.37
C SER A 423 14.40 4.80 16.29
N THR A 424 14.01 6.01 16.70
CA THR A 424 14.86 6.92 17.50
C THR A 424 14.02 7.89 18.32
N MET A 425 14.65 8.64 19.20
CA MET A 425 14.08 9.83 19.81
C MET A 425 14.83 11.07 19.35
N LEU A 426 14.07 12.12 19.07
CA LEU A 426 14.51 13.45 18.67
C LEU A 426 14.17 14.44 19.77
N ALA A 427 14.98 15.46 19.98
CA ALA A 427 14.79 16.43 21.07
C ALA A 427 15.19 17.85 20.68
N ASP A 428 14.73 18.81 21.48
CA ASP A 428 15.24 20.17 21.47
C ASP A 428 16.59 20.23 22.23
N ALA A 429 17.66 20.57 21.53
CA ALA A 429 19.00 20.68 22.11
C ALA A 429 19.12 21.73 23.22
N ASP A 430 18.25 22.74 23.25
CA ASP A 430 18.22 23.78 24.32
C ASP A 430 17.62 23.19 25.60
N ILE A 431 16.79 22.16 25.52
CA ILE A 431 16.14 21.51 26.67
C ILE A 431 16.97 20.31 27.14
N ILE A 432 17.42 19.47 26.21
CA ILE A 432 18.15 18.23 26.49
C ILE A 432 19.56 18.34 25.92
N SER A 433 20.36 19.31 26.42
CA SER A 433 21.75 19.51 26.00
C SER A 433 22.74 18.75 26.87
N GLY A 434 23.70 18.11 26.22
CA GLY A 434 24.91 17.57 26.86
C GLY A 434 24.79 16.15 27.42
N SER A 435 23.78 15.39 27.07
CA SER A 435 23.68 13.98 27.48
C SER A 435 24.64 13.14 26.63
N THR A 436 25.84 12.89 27.10
CA THR A 436 26.66 11.78 26.61
C THR A 436 26.00 10.47 27.01
N GLY A 437 24.99 10.08 26.25
CA GLY A 437 24.27 8.83 26.46
C GLY A 437 22.84 9.04 26.96
N TRP A 438 21.87 8.67 26.11
CA TRP A 438 20.45 8.66 26.46
C TRP A 438 20.08 7.31 27.11
N THR A 439 19.71 7.32 28.37
CA THR A 439 19.42 6.12 29.17
C THR A 439 18.03 6.20 29.79
N LEU A 440 17.51 5.09 30.31
CA LEU A 440 16.23 5.08 31.05
C LEU A 440 16.23 6.06 32.25
N PRO A 441 17.31 6.20 33.06
CA PRO A 441 17.40 7.22 34.08
C PRO A 441 17.32 8.66 33.53
N ASN A 442 17.90 8.95 32.35
CA ASN A 442 17.78 10.27 31.74
C ASN A 442 16.34 10.53 31.26
N LEU A 443 15.67 9.53 30.71
CA LEU A 443 14.25 9.64 30.37
C LEU A 443 13.41 9.93 31.62
N GLU A 444 13.64 9.23 32.73
CA GLU A 444 12.96 9.45 34.01
C GLU A 444 13.21 10.89 34.53
N GLU A 445 14.44 11.43 34.40
CA GLU A 445 14.75 12.80 34.77
C GLU A 445 13.97 13.83 33.95
N VAL A 446 13.85 13.59 32.63
CA VAL A 446 13.05 14.45 31.73
C VAL A 446 11.58 14.40 32.12
N LEU A 447 11.02 13.20 32.35
CA LEU A 447 9.63 13.04 32.80
C LEU A 447 9.36 13.75 34.13
N ASN A 448 10.28 13.65 35.10
CA ASN A 448 10.19 14.32 36.38
C ASN A 448 10.32 15.84 36.29
N THR A 449 11.13 16.34 35.35
CA THR A 449 11.43 17.78 35.24
C THR A 449 10.37 18.51 34.42
N TYR A 450 9.95 17.92 33.32
CA TYR A 450 9.09 18.57 32.31
C TYR A 450 7.68 17.96 32.25
N GLY A 451 7.43 16.81 32.90
CA GLY A 451 6.19 16.04 32.83
C GLY A 451 6.14 15.09 31.64
N ALA A 452 5.26 14.11 31.68
CA ALA A 452 5.15 13.12 30.62
C ALA A 452 4.57 13.70 29.32
N ASP A 453 3.79 14.79 29.39
CA ASP A 453 3.31 15.52 28.22
C ASP A 453 4.43 16.23 27.44
N SER A 454 5.66 16.27 27.99
CA SER A 454 6.83 16.84 27.31
C SER A 454 7.42 15.92 26.21
N ILE A 455 6.92 14.67 26.08
CA ILE A 455 7.36 13.74 25.05
C ILE A 455 6.18 13.45 24.11
N SER A 456 6.32 13.83 22.86
CA SER A 456 5.30 13.58 21.85
C SER A 456 5.43 12.21 21.19
N ASN A 457 4.34 11.75 20.54
CA ASN A 457 4.23 10.50 19.82
C ASN A 457 4.52 9.25 20.66
N LEU A 458 4.27 9.31 21.99
CA LEU A 458 4.60 8.22 22.88
C LEU A 458 3.53 8.04 23.97
N SER A 459 2.66 7.04 23.82
CA SER A 459 1.85 6.52 24.93
C SER A 459 2.63 5.46 25.68
N GLY A 460 2.27 5.18 26.94
CA GLY A 460 2.94 4.16 27.75
C GLY A 460 2.89 2.77 27.10
N ALA A 461 1.74 2.38 26.55
CA ALA A 461 1.60 1.12 25.82
C ALA A 461 2.50 1.09 24.55
N PHE A 462 2.55 2.19 23.81
CA PHE A 462 3.39 2.30 22.63
C PHE A 462 4.89 2.34 22.97
N PHE A 463 5.29 3.05 24.03
CA PHE A 463 6.65 3.02 24.56
C PHE A 463 7.10 1.61 24.89
N LEU A 464 6.27 0.86 25.63
CA LEU A 464 6.57 -0.52 25.97
C LEU A 464 6.75 -1.40 24.72
N LYS A 465 5.89 -1.23 23.71
CA LYS A 465 5.98 -1.91 22.42
C LYS A 465 7.28 -1.56 21.68
N VAL A 466 7.65 -0.29 21.60
CA VAL A 466 8.90 0.17 20.98
C VAL A 466 10.11 -0.46 21.66
N MET A 467 10.13 -0.44 23.00
CA MET A 467 11.26 -0.99 23.77
C MET A 467 11.36 -2.51 23.64
N LEU A 468 10.23 -3.23 23.57
CA LEU A 468 10.22 -4.69 23.33
C LEU A 468 10.74 -5.06 21.93
N ARG A 469 10.51 -4.22 20.94
CA ARG A 469 11.01 -4.42 19.57
C ARG A 469 12.50 -4.11 19.43
N ALA A 470 12.94 -3.11 20.15
CA ALA A 470 14.27 -2.56 20.05
C ALA A 470 15.28 -3.22 21.00
N ASP A 471 14.82 -3.95 22.02
CA ASP A 471 15.68 -4.64 23.00
C ASP A 471 15.14 -6.04 23.24
N ASP A 472 15.77 -7.06 22.64
CA ASP A 472 15.45 -8.47 22.82
C ASP A 472 16.18 -9.09 24.04
N SER A 473 16.81 -8.28 24.89
CA SER A 473 17.47 -8.72 26.12
C SER A 473 16.53 -9.41 27.12
N PHE A 474 15.23 -9.15 26.99
CA PHE A 474 14.21 -9.79 27.84
C PHE A 474 13.81 -11.19 27.37
N VAL A 475 14.18 -11.60 26.15
CA VAL A 475 13.89 -12.91 25.60
C VAL A 475 15.14 -13.52 24.96
N ASP A 476 15.66 -14.57 25.55
CA ASP A 476 16.72 -15.40 24.94
C ASP A 476 16.08 -16.52 24.11
N TRP A 477 15.87 -16.27 22.84
CA TRP A 477 15.34 -17.25 21.89
C TRP A 477 16.25 -18.48 21.72
N THR A 478 17.54 -18.36 22.09
CA THR A 478 18.49 -19.50 22.01
C THR A 478 18.27 -20.49 23.13
N SER A 479 18.10 -20.01 24.36
CA SER A 479 17.87 -20.89 25.53
C SER A 479 16.39 -21.12 25.86
N GLY A 480 15.47 -20.37 25.20
CA GLY A 480 14.04 -20.43 25.51
C GLY A 480 13.67 -19.79 26.85
N LYS A 481 14.45 -18.82 27.30
CA LYS A 481 14.22 -18.13 28.58
C LYS A 481 13.81 -16.69 28.37
N CYS A 482 13.04 -16.15 29.30
CA CYS A 482 12.70 -14.73 29.36
C CYS A 482 12.90 -14.17 30.78
N SER A 483 12.92 -12.84 30.90
CA SER A 483 13.23 -12.12 32.14
C SER A 483 12.31 -10.91 32.36
N PHE A 484 10.99 -11.11 32.15
CA PHE A 484 9.97 -10.08 32.34
C PHE A 484 9.73 -9.74 33.82
N ASP A 485 10.10 -10.62 34.75
CA ASP A 485 10.04 -10.37 36.20
C ASP A 485 11.33 -9.74 36.75
N SER A 486 12.28 -9.36 35.89
CA SER A 486 13.52 -8.72 36.28
C SER A 486 13.31 -7.28 36.78
N PRO A 487 14.15 -6.76 37.70
CA PRO A 487 14.08 -5.36 38.13
C PRO A 487 14.20 -4.36 36.97
N ALA A 488 14.92 -4.70 35.91
CA ALA A 488 15.08 -3.85 34.73
C ALA A 488 13.77 -3.72 33.96
N PHE A 489 13.05 -4.83 33.73
CA PHE A 489 11.76 -4.82 33.06
C PHE A 489 10.67 -4.15 33.91
N ILE A 490 10.64 -4.41 35.22
CA ILE A 490 9.69 -3.77 36.14
C ILE A 490 9.87 -2.25 36.08
N LYS A 491 11.12 -1.75 36.10
CA LYS A 491 11.39 -0.32 35.94
C LYS A 491 10.94 0.24 34.60
N LEU A 492 11.12 -0.50 33.50
CA LEU A 492 10.61 -0.13 32.18
C LEU A 492 9.06 -0.03 32.19
N LEU A 493 8.39 -0.99 32.84
CA LEU A 493 6.93 -1.02 32.97
C LEU A 493 6.43 0.16 33.82
N GLU A 494 7.14 0.53 34.90
CA GLU A 494 6.82 1.69 35.72
C GLU A 494 6.89 2.99 34.93
N LEU A 495 7.98 3.21 34.14
CA LEU A 495 8.13 4.35 33.25
C LEU A 495 7.01 4.40 32.19
N ALA A 496 6.67 3.26 31.63
CA ALA A 496 5.54 3.16 30.70
C ALA A 496 4.21 3.58 31.37
N GLY A 497 4.01 3.21 32.64
CA GLY A 497 2.85 3.64 33.44
C GLY A 497 2.82 5.14 33.69
N GLU A 498 3.95 5.76 33.97
CA GLU A 498 4.05 7.22 34.12
C GLU A 498 3.70 7.96 32.82
N ILE A 499 4.21 7.51 31.68
CA ILE A 499 3.88 8.04 30.36
C ILE A 499 2.38 7.85 30.06
N GLN A 500 1.82 6.65 30.34
CA GLN A 500 0.42 6.33 30.06
C GLN A 500 -0.56 7.20 30.82
N ASN A 501 -0.30 7.45 32.10
CA ASN A 501 -1.22 8.21 32.97
C ASN A 501 -1.33 9.68 32.57
N ASN A 502 -0.37 10.21 31.87
CA ASN A 502 -0.27 11.62 31.49
C ASN A 502 -0.62 11.88 30.01
N SER A 503 -0.64 10.84 29.16
CA SER A 503 -0.86 10.99 27.71
C SER A 503 -2.34 11.11 27.28
N GLN A 504 -3.30 11.14 28.21
CA GLN A 504 -4.73 11.19 27.88
C GLN A 504 -5.22 12.52 27.25
N ASN A 505 -4.36 13.52 27.11
CA ASN A 505 -4.74 14.87 26.66
C ASN A 505 -4.20 15.30 25.28
N SER A 506 -3.39 14.51 24.60
CA SER A 506 -2.73 14.96 23.34
C SER A 506 -3.18 14.19 22.11
N ALA A 507 -4.46 14.31 21.76
CA ALA A 507 -4.99 13.84 20.46
C ALA A 507 -5.02 14.97 19.40
N SER A 508 -4.02 15.86 19.35
CA SER A 508 -3.89 16.87 18.29
C SER A 508 -2.77 16.48 17.34
N GLU A 509 -3.08 16.34 16.05
CA GLU A 509 -2.11 16.11 14.97
C GLU A 509 -1.11 17.28 14.77
N GLU A 510 -1.30 18.41 15.43
CA GLU A 510 -0.37 19.53 15.41
C GLU A 510 0.59 19.43 16.60
N LEU A 511 1.90 19.39 16.28
CA LEU A 511 2.95 19.47 17.29
C LEU A 511 2.75 20.76 18.12
N SER A 512 2.65 20.63 19.44
CA SER A 512 2.57 21.76 20.35
C SER A 512 3.97 22.33 20.62
N ASP A 513 4.11 23.64 20.71
CA ASP A 513 5.38 24.35 20.94
C ASP A 513 6.10 24.01 22.27
N THR A 514 5.75 22.90 22.93
CA THR A 514 6.18 22.58 24.29
C THR A 514 6.85 21.22 24.46
N TYR A 515 7.02 20.43 23.39
CA TYR A 515 7.66 19.11 23.54
C TYR A 515 9.19 19.22 23.67
N ALA A 516 9.72 18.63 24.76
CA ALA A 516 11.16 18.51 24.98
C ALA A 516 11.80 17.42 24.10
N ALA A 517 11.05 16.33 23.84
CA ALA A 517 11.47 15.24 23.00
C ALA A 517 10.29 14.60 22.27
N ALA A 518 10.57 13.81 21.26
CA ALA A 518 9.60 13.03 20.50
C ALA A 518 10.18 11.68 20.11
N TYR A 519 9.33 10.62 20.17
CA TYR A 519 9.65 9.40 19.47
C TYR A 519 9.38 9.58 17.97
N GLN A 520 10.30 9.10 17.14
CA GLN A 520 10.13 9.13 15.68
C GLN A 520 10.69 7.88 15.00
N ALA A 521 9.86 7.25 14.16
CA ALA A 521 10.33 6.35 13.13
C ALA A 521 10.75 7.21 11.92
N VAL A 522 12.04 7.39 11.72
CA VAL A 522 12.59 8.16 10.60
C VAL A 522 12.59 7.26 9.36
N LEU A 523 11.54 7.39 8.55
CA LEU A 523 11.37 6.61 7.32
C LEU A 523 11.85 7.38 6.08
N SER A 524 11.98 8.71 6.20
CA SER A 524 12.42 9.59 5.13
C SER A 524 13.14 10.83 5.69
N ILE A 525 13.86 11.55 4.84
CA ILE A 525 14.49 12.82 5.17
C ILE A 525 13.49 13.87 5.71
N TYR A 526 12.22 13.81 5.26
CA TYR A 526 11.20 14.77 5.67
C TYR A 526 10.82 14.69 7.15
N HIS A 527 11.00 13.55 7.80
CA HIS A 527 10.87 13.47 9.26
C HIS A 527 11.95 14.29 9.96
N ILE A 528 13.18 14.27 9.49
CA ILE A 528 14.26 15.10 10.01
C ILE A 528 13.99 16.58 9.72
N THR A 529 13.59 16.92 8.50
CA THR A 529 13.22 18.28 8.11
C THR A 529 12.11 18.84 9.00
N GLN A 530 11.07 18.06 9.27
CA GLN A 530 9.94 18.45 10.10
C GLN A 530 10.38 18.78 11.54
N TYR A 531 11.18 17.93 12.17
CA TYR A 531 11.62 18.15 13.55
C TYR A 531 12.70 19.23 13.64
N ARG A 532 13.57 19.40 12.64
CA ARG A 532 14.47 20.55 12.58
C ARG A 532 13.69 21.87 12.55
N ASP A 533 12.66 21.97 11.71
CA ASP A 533 11.82 23.16 11.63
C ASP A 533 11.00 23.36 12.92
N TYR A 534 10.51 22.29 13.51
CA TYR A 534 9.78 22.30 14.78
C TYR A 534 10.64 22.82 15.94
N TYR A 535 11.88 22.35 16.07
CA TYR A 535 12.83 22.79 17.09
C TYR A 535 13.66 24.03 16.66
N HIS A 536 13.20 24.78 15.66
CA HIS A 536 13.82 26.01 15.17
C HIS A 536 15.32 25.91 14.85
N GLY A 537 15.76 24.73 14.38
CA GLY A 537 17.15 24.43 14.05
C GLY A 537 17.93 23.76 15.18
N ASN A 538 17.39 23.68 16.39
CA ASN A 538 18.04 23.10 17.58
C ASN A 538 17.72 21.58 17.73
N LEU A 539 17.74 20.83 16.62
CA LEU A 539 17.45 19.41 16.64
C LEU A 539 18.64 18.61 17.19
N GLU A 540 18.39 17.82 18.24
CA GLU A 540 19.29 16.80 18.78
C GLU A 540 18.72 15.40 18.53
N VAL A 541 19.58 14.43 18.23
CA VAL A 541 19.22 13.02 18.05
C VAL A 541 19.69 12.23 19.25
N LEU A 542 18.76 11.69 20.02
CA LEU A 542 19.06 11.01 21.28
C LEU A 542 19.22 9.48 21.12
N GLY A 543 18.53 8.87 20.16
CA GLY A 543 18.33 7.43 20.11
C GLY A 543 17.22 6.94 21.04
N LEU A 544 16.98 5.65 21.09
CA LEU A 544 16.14 5.02 22.12
C LEU A 544 16.93 4.88 23.43
N PRO A 545 16.30 5.01 24.59
CA PRO A 545 17.03 4.98 25.86
C PRO A 545 17.59 3.56 26.14
N GLY A 546 18.91 3.44 26.22
CA GLY A 546 19.61 2.18 26.43
C GLY A 546 20.41 2.13 27.73
N GLY A 547 21.03 0.97 28.00
CA GLY A 547 21.84 0.74 29.22
C GLY A 547 23.15 1.54 29.24
N ASN A 548 23.77 1.78 28.07
CA ASN A 548 25.06 2.44 27.90
C ASN A 548 24.97 3.74 27.09
N GLY A 549 23.79 4.23 26.81
CA GLY A 549 23.51 5.39 25.98
C GLY A 549 22.40 5.13 24.99
N GLY A 550 22.03 6.16 24.21
CA GLY A 550 21.04 6.04 23.17
C GLY A 550 21.49 5.12 22.03
N TYR A 551 20.59 4.35 21.49
CA TYR A 551 20.82 3.51 20.33
C TYR A 551 19.75 3.71 19.27
N HIS A 552 20.04 3.36 18.02
CA HIS A 552 19.14 3.49 16.89
C HIS A 552 18.76 2.10 16.38
N ALA A 553 17.46 1.82 16.32
CA ALA A 553 17.00 0.53 15.82
C ALA A 553 16.52 0.64 14.37
N LEU A 554 17.02 -0.24 13.52
CA LEU A 554 16.58 -0.40 12.14
C LEU A 554 15.16 -0.99 12.10
N ILE A 555 14.33 -0.45 11.25
CA ILE A 555 13.03 -0.97 10.86
C ILE A 555 13.15 -1.43 9.41
N PRO A 556 13.43 -2.71 9.13
CA PRO A 556 13.50 -3.21 7.76
C PRO A 556 12.19 -2.97 7.00
N GLU A 557 12.26 -2.48 5.77
CA GLU A 557 11.07 -2.25 4.95
C GLU A 557 10.42 -3.56 4.54
N VAL A 558 11.22 -4.48 4.02
CA VAL A 558 10.81 -5.85 3.73
C VAL A 558 11.75 -6.84 4.40
N LYS A 559 11.33 -8.08 4.58
CA LYS A 559 12.15 -9.17 5.12
C LYS A 559 11.98 -10.42 4.25
N ILE A 560 12.67 -10.47 3.12
CA ILE A 560 12.50 -11.55 2.14
C ILE A 560 13.61 -12.57 2.28
N GLY A 561 13.24 -13.81 2.66
CA GLY A 561 14.13 -14.95 2.85
C GLY A 561 13.90 -16.05 1.84
N ILE A 562 14.92 -16.87 1.62
CA ILE A 562 14.85 -18.10 0.80
C ILE A 562 14.68 -19.30 1.74
N SER A 563 13.72 -20.16 1.41
CA SER A 563 13.49 -21.41 2.12
C SER A 563 14.69 -22.36 1.97
N SER A 564 15.17 -22.90 3.09
CA SER A 564 16.23 -23.93 3.07
C SER A 564 15.77 -25.22 2.37
N ALA A 565 14.45 -25.50 2.34
CA ALA A 565 13.85 -26.66 1.68
C ALA A 565 13.65 -26.48 0.18
N SER A 566 13.73 -25.25 -0.35
CA SER A 566 13.54 -24.98 -1.79
C SER A 566 14.52 -25.78 -2.65
N GLN A 567 14.00 -26.38 -3.71
CA GLN A 567 14.78 -27.02 -4.76
C GLN A 567 15.12 -26.06 -5.91
N LYS A 568 14.62 -24.80 -5.83
CA LYS A 568 14.75 -23.76 -6.85
C LYS A 568 15.51 -22.54 -6.32
N LYS A 569 16.49 -22.76 -5.44
CA LYS A 569 17.24 -21.70 -4.73
C LYS A 569 17.91 -20.69 -5.65
N GLU A 570 18.40 -21.14 -6.81
CA GLU A 570 18.96 -20.23 -7.83
C GLU A 570 17.89 -19.26 -8.37
N GLY A 571 16.71 -19.77 -8.67
CA GLY A 571 15.59 -18.93 -9.12
C GLY A 571 15.11 -17.99 -8.01
N ALA A 572 15.01 -18.49 -6.77
CA ALA A 572 14.66 -17.66 -5.63
C ALA A 572 15.68 -16.53 -5.41
N TRP A 573 16.98 -16.80 -5.58
CA TRP A 573 18.01 -15.78 -5.53
C TRP A 573 17.88 -14.76 -6.67
N GLU A 574 17.56 -15.20 -7.89
CA GLU A 574 17.30 -14.31 -9.03
C GLU A 574 16.23 -13.26 -8.72
N PHE A 575 15.20 -13.64 -7.93
CA PHE A 575 14.21 -12.69 -7.45
C PHE A 575 14.76 -11.83 -6.30
N VAL A 576 15.30 -12.45 -5.25
CA VAL A 576 15.75 -11.75 -4.04
C VAL A 576 16.83 -10.70 -4.34
N ARG A 577 17.74 -10.99 -5.28
CA ARG A 577 18.77 -10.04 -5.70
C ARG A 577 18.23 -8.76 -6.35
N THR A 578 17.02 -8.81 -6.94
CA THR A 578 16.42 -7.61 -7.54
C THR A 578 16.12 -6.52 -6.50
N LEU A 579 15.81 -6.92 -5.26
CA LEU A 579 15.59 -6.00 -4.14
C LEU A 579 16.85 -5.22 -3.74
N LEU A 580 18.03 -5.74 -4.10
CA LEU A 580 19.32 -5.10 -3.84
C LEU A 580 19.77 -4.15 -4.96
N SER A 581 19.08 -4.12 -6.11
CA SER A 581 19.45 -3.25 -7.20
C SER A 581 19.24 -1.77 -6.88
N GLU A 582 20.14 -0.92 -7.37
CA GLU A 582 20.01 0.53 -7.22
C GLU A 582 18.67 1.04 -7.78
N GLU A 583 18.24 0.49 -8.92
CA GLU A 583 17.01 0.92 -9.58
C GLU A 583 15.76 0.62 -8.73
N HIS A 584 15.66 -0.62 -8.21
CA HIS A 584 14.56 -0.98 -7.31
C HIS A 584 14.54 -0.07 -6.08
N GLN A 585 15.69 0.12 -5.43
CA GLN A 585 15.76 0.86 -4.17
C GLN A 585 15.51 2.37 -4.31
N LYS A 586 15.56 2.92 -5.52
CA LYS A 586 15.08 4.29 -5.76
C LYS A 586 13.57 4.41 -5.58
N SER A 587 12.80 3.34 -5.66
CA SER A 587 11.34 3.32 -5.48
C SER A 587 10.87 2.86 -4.10
N CYS A 588 11.76 2.55 -3.18
CA CYS A 588 11.43 2.15 -1.81
C CYS A 588 10.64 3.24 -1.06
N THR A 589 9.76 2.83 -0.15
CA THR A 589 8.97 3.76 0.67
C THR A 589 9.72 4.22 1.92
N MET A 590 10.82 3.52 2.27
CA MET A 590 11.74 3.90 3.34
C MET A 590 13.11 4.31 2.77
N LEU A 591 14.09 4.52 3.64
CA LEU A 591 15.44 4.93 3.24
C LEU A 591 16.16 3.78 2.53
N PRO A 592 16.61 3.96 1.28
CA PRO A 592 17.38 2.95 0.57
C PRO A 592 18.64 2.51 1.34
N ILE A 593 18.97 1.23 1.30
CA ILE A 593 20.23 0.71 1.88
C ILE A 593 21.37 0.69 0.85
N HIS A 594 21.09 0.82 -0.43
CA HIS A 594 22.08 1.03 -1.49
C HIS A 594 22.50 2.50 -1.51
N LYS A 595 23.79 2.79 -1.34
CA LYS A 595 24.31 4.18 -1.22
C LYS A 595 23.98 5.05 -2.43
N GLY A 596 24.07 4.50 -3.65
CA GLY A 596 23.73 5.24 -4.89
C GLY A 596 22.25 5.64 -4.94
N ALA A 597 21.35 4.71 -4.60
CA ALA A 597 19.92 4.99 -4.50
C ALA A 597 19.64 6.03 -3.40
N PHE A 598 20.26 5.88 -2.21
CA PHE A 598 20.13 6.82 -1.10
C PHE A 598 20.52 8.25 -1.52
N GLU A 599 21.69 8.44 -2.12
CA GLU A 599 22.14 9.77 -2.58
C GLU A 599 21.18 10.37 -3.62
N THR A 600 20.65 9.53 -4.54
CA THR A 600 19.68 9.98 -5.54
C THR A 600 18.39 10.46 -4.90
N VAL A 601 17.84 9.70 -3.95
CA VAL A 601 16.60 10.02 -3.23
C VAL A 601 16.77 11.27 -2.35
N MET A 602 17.91 11.40 -1.66
CA MET A 602 18.22 12.60 -0.87
C MET A 602 18.32 13.85 -1.75
N GLN A 603 18.99 13.74 -2.91
CA GLN A 603 19.11 14.87 -3.83
C GLN A 603 17.74 15.28 -4.41
N ALA A 604 16.89 14.30 -4.76
CA ALA A 604 15.53 14.60 -5.22
C ALA A 604 14.71 15.35 -4.16
N ALA A 605 14.86 14.99 -2.88
CA ALA A 605 14.20 15.69 -1.78
C ALA A 605 14.71 17.12 -1.62
N ILE A 606 16.02 17.36 -1.68
CA ILE A 606 16.64 18.70 -1.62
C ILE A 606 16.17 19.57 -2.80
N ASP A 607 16.02 18.99 -3.98
CA ASP A 607 15.53 19.67 -5.18
C ASP A 607 14.00 19.91 -5.16
N GLY A 608 13.28 19.33 -4.19
CA GLY A 608 11.82 19.45 -4.05
C GLY A 608 11.04 18.59 -5.04
N LYS A 609 11.68 17.55 -5.57
CA LYS A 609 11.12 16.61 -6.58
C LYS A 609 10.74 15.24 -6.01
N SER A 610 10.88 15.03 -4.70
CA SER A 610 10.61 13.75 -4.04
C SER A 610 9.12 13.49 -3.90
N THR A 611 8.70 12.24 -4.12
CA THR A 611 7.34 11.74 -3.81
C THR A 611 7.04 11.79 -2.32
N TRP A 612 8.04 11.72 -1.45
CA TRP A 612 7.85 11.81 0.01
C TRP A 612 7.49 13.21 0.52
N LYS A 613 7.45 14.24 -0.35
CA LYS A 613 7.14 15.62 0.02
C LYS A 613 5.78 15.76 0.72
N TRP A 614 4.82 14.87 0.44
CA TRP A 614 3.52 14.85 1.12
C TRP A 614 3.63 14.61 2.63
N LEU A 615 4.72 13.98 3.11
CA LEU A 615 4.98 13.79 4.54
C LEU A 615 5.20 15.11 5.27
N TYR A 616 5.78 16.12 4.59
CA TYR A 616 5.97 17.45 5.14
C TYR A 616 6.02 18.52 4.02
N GLU A 617 4.85 18.91 3.53
CA GLU A 617 4.71 19.85 2.40
C GLU A 617 5.24 21.26 2.70
N LYS A 618 5.24 21.69 3.99
CA LYS A 618 5.64 23.03 4.42
C LYS A 618 7.15 23.24 4.43
N GLY A 619 7.92 22.16 4.61
CA GLY A 619 9.36 22.20 4.77
C GLY A 619 10.11 21.94 3.47
N LYS A 620 11.36 22.42 3.44
CA LYS A 620 12.31 22.11 2.38
C LYS A 620 13.48 21.34 2.97
N ALA A 621 13.72 20.14 2.46
CA ALA A 621 14.87 19.34 2.85
C ALA A 621 16.19 20.05 2.51
N THR A 622 17.18 19.92 3.37
CA THR A 622 18.51 20.54 3.23
C THR A 622 19.59 19.47 3.11
N LYS A 623 20.80 19.88 2.77
CA LYS A 623 21.97 19.00 2.79
C LYS A 623 22.29 18.50 4.19
N GLU A 624 22.13 19.36 5.18
CA GLU A 624 22.33 19.05 6.59
C GLU A 624 21.35 17.96 7.05
N ASP A 625 20.09 18.01 6.61
CA ASP A 625 19.10 16.96 6.88
C ASP A 625 19.51 15.63 6.24
N ALA A 626 20.02 15.67 5.00
CA ALA A 626 20.48 14.46 4.31
C ALA A 626 21.70 13.83 5.00
N GLU A 627 22.67 14.65 5.44
CA GLU A 627 23.84 14.16 6.19
C GLU A 627 23.44 13.57 7.55
N LEU A 628 22.49 14.21 8.25
CA LEU A 628 21.96 13.68 9.51
C LEU A 628 21.20 12.36 9.30
N THR A 629 20.38 12.27 8.27
CA THR A 629 19.68 11.02 7.89
C THR A 629 20.67 9.91 7.56
N LYS A 630 21.74 10.23 6.80
CA LYS A 630 22.81 9.29 6.48
C LYS A 630 23.57 8.81 7.71
N MET A 631 23.89 9.73 8.61
CA MET A 631 24.55 9.42 9.89
C MET A 631 23.66 8.46 10.71
N LEU A 632 22.37 8.72 10.82
CA LEU A 632 21.41 7.88 11.53
C LEU A 632 21.38 6.46 10.94
N LEU A 633 21.20 6.34 9.62
CA LEU A 633 21.18 5.04 8.97
C LEU A 633 22.50 4.28 9.16
N SER A 634 23.64 4.99 9.08
CA SER A 634 24.98 4.39 9.26
C SER A 634 25.31 4.00 10.71
N SER A 635 24.63 4.59 11.69
CA SER A 635 24.86 4.32 13.13
C SER A 635 23.90 3.29 13.73
N ALA A 636 22.86 2.91 12.98
CA ALA A 636 21.90 1.93 13.44
C ALA A 636 22.49 0.53 13.32
N ASP A 637 22.75 -0.10 14.44
CA ASP A 637 23.40 -1.40 14.58
C ASP A 637 22.49 -2.47 15.21
N TYR A 638 21.23 -2.15 15.38
CA TYR A 638 20.21 -2.98 16.00
C TYR A 638 18.97 -3.08 15.12
N VAL A 639 18.22 -4.17 15.17
CA VAL A 639 16.97 -4.34 14.41
C VAL A 639 15.79 -4.32 15.35
N ALA A 640 14.79 -3.49 15.05
CA ALA A 640 13.50 -3.53 15.70
C ALA A 640 12.74 -4.82 15.29
N ASN A 641 12.86 -5.85 16.08
CA ASN A 641 12.23 -7.16 15.83
C ASN A 641 10.86 -7.23 16.50
N GLY A 642 9.79 -7.15 15.71
CA GLY A 642 8.44 -7.34 16.20
C GLY A 642 8.09 -8.82 16.36
N ASN A 643 7.45 -9.17 17.48
CA ASN A 643 6.72 -10.41 17.66
C ASN A 643 5.33 -10.07 18.17
N GLN A 644 4.38 -9.98 17.27
CA GLN A 644 3.03 -9.49 17.57
C GLN A 644 2.35 -10.30 18.68
N ILE A 645 2.55 -11.62 18.72
CA ILE A 645 1.93 -12.47 19.75
C ILE A 645 2.54 -12.15 21.11
N LEU A 646 3.86 -12.06 21.20
CA LEU A 646 4.57 -11.69 22.43
C LEU A 646 4.16 -10.29 22.90
N GLU A 647 4.14 -9.31 21.99
CA GLU A 647 3.71 -7.94 22.26
C GLU A 647 2.29 -7.91 22.83
N ASN A 648 1.36 -8.63 22.21
CA ASN A 648 -0.03 -8.71 22.68
C ASN A 648 -0.15 -9.34 24.07
N LEU A 649 0.65 -10.39 24.36
CA LEU A 649 0.69 -11.01 25.68
C LEU A 649 1.18 -10.04 26.76
N VAL A 650 2.22 -9.26 26.47
CA VAL A 650 2.76 -8.25 27.40
C VAL A 650 1.82 -7.07 27.56
N LEU A 651 1.29 -6.54 26.47
CA LEU A 651 0.39 -5.38 26.50
C LEU A 651 -0.93 -5.68 27.22
N ALA A 652 -1.46 -6.90 27.13
CA ALA A 652 -2.66 -7.30 27.86
C ALA A 652 -2.47 -7.19 29.39
N GLU A 653 -1.33 -7.65 29.93
CA GLU A 653 -1.04 -7.52 31.35
C GLU A 653 -0.66 -6.08 31.74
N ALA A 654 0.01 -5.34 30.84
CA ALA A 654 0.33 -3.94 31.04
C ALA A 654 -0.94 -3.09 31.21
N GLN A 655 -2.03 -3.39 30.49
CA GLN A 655 -3.31 -2.70 30.65
C GLN A 655 -3.92 -2.86 32.05
N GLU A 656 -3.77 -4.03 32.68
CA GLU A 656 -4.20 -4.22 34.08
C GLU A 656 -3.41 -3.31 35.04
N TYR A 657 -2.11 -3.17 34.82
CA TYR A 657 -1.26 -2.24 35.58
C TYR A 657 -1.65 -0.78 35.30
N PHE A 658 -1.78 -0.38 34.04
CA PHE A 658 -2.11 1.00 33.65
C PHE A 658 -3.49 1.44 34.18
N SER A 659 -4.44 0.52 34.30
CA SER A 659 -5.75 0.76 34.89
C SER A 659 -5.75 0.79 36.43
N GLY A 660 -4.63 0.46 37.09
CA GLY A 660 -4.50 0.36 38.54
C GLY A 660 -5.09 -0.93 39.13
N ALA A 661 -5.43 -1.92 38.28
CA ALA A 661 -5.98 -3.20 38.75
C ALA A 661 -4.90 -4.14 39.31
N SER A 662 -3.64 -3.93 38.98
CA SER A 662 -2.48 -4.68 39.50
C SER A 662 -1.29 -3.76 39.75
N SER A 663 -0.32 -4.18 40.57
CA SER A 663 0.98 -3.53 40.69
C SER A 663 1.88 -3.87 39.51
N ALA A 664 2.93 -3.08 39.28
CA ALA A 664 3.93 -3.38 38.25
C ALA A 664 4.60 -4.75 38.46
N GLN A 665 4.88 -5.11 39.71
CA GLN A 665 5.44 -6.41 40.08
C GLN A 665 4.50 -7.57 39.73
N GLU A 666 3.20 -7.48 40.09
CA GLU A 666 2.21 -8.52 39.78
C GLU A 666 1.99 -8.67 38.28
N ALA A 667 1.92 -7.55 37.53
CA ALA A 667 1.84 -7.59 36.08
C ALA A 667 3.07 -8.26 35.44
N ALA A 668 4.26 -7.89 35.87
CA ALA A 668 5.53 -8.45 35.42
C ALA A 668 5.61 -9.97 35.66
N GLU A 669 5.20 -10.47 36.82
CA GLU A 669 5.14 -11.90 37.13
C GLU A 669 4.15 -12.67 36.23
N LYS A 670 3.00 -12.06 35.90
CA LYS A 670 2.05 -12.64 34.96
C LYS A 670 2.61 -12.67 33.54
N MET A 671 3.25 -11.58 33.09
CA MET A 671 3.94 -11.51 31.80
C MET A 671 5.02 -12.61 31.71
N GLN A 672 5.87 -12.73 32.72
CA GLN A 672 6.91 -13.77 32.80
C GLN A 672 6.31 -15.17 32.58
N ASN A 673 5.22 -15.51 33.26
CA ASN A 673 4.60 -16.82 33.15
C ASN A 673 4.01 -17.06 31.76
N ARG A 674 3.26 -16.08 31.21
CA ARG A 674 2.61 -16.22 29.89
C ARG A 674 3.61 -16.27 28.75
N VAL A 675 4.63 -15.40 28.78
CA VAL A 675 5.67 -15.38 27.77
C VAL A 675 6.54 -16.62 27.84
N THR A 676 6.87 -17.13 29.04
CA THR A 676 7.58 -18.42 29.20
C THR A 676 6.82 -19.57 28.53
N LEU A 677 5.49 -19.62 28.73
CA LEU A 677 4.67 -20.66 28.08
C LEU A 677 4.71 -20.52 26.57
N TYR A 678 4.49 -19.32 26.05
CA TYR A 678 4.55 -19.04 24.60
C TYR A 678 5.89 -19.42 23.98
N ILE A 679 7.01 -19.01 24.60
CA ILE A 679 8.36 -19.34 24.08
C ILE A 679 8.56 -20.87 24.04
N ASN A 680 8.16 -21.60 25.09
CA ASN A 680 8.28 -23.04 25.13
C ASN A 680 7.45 -23.76 24.06
N GLU A 681 6.34 -23.17 23.63
CA GLU A 681 5.51 -23.70 22.53
C GLU A 681 6.16 -23.43 21.16
N GLN A 682 6.99 -22.39 21.04
CA GLN A 682 7.67 -22.04 19.78
C GLN A 682 9.00 -22.80 19.59
N MET A 683 9.61 -23.29 20.68
CA MET A 683 10.87 -24.03 20.66
C MET A 683 10.70 -25.49 20.21
#